data_3c5429d5394e27b1daa67b8e44b26368
#
_entry.id   3c5429d5394e27b1daa67b8e44b26368
#
_cell.length_a   1.000
_cell.length_b   1.000
_cell.length_c   1.000
_cell.angle_alpha   90.00
_cell.angle_beta   90.00
_cell.angle_gamma   90.00
#
_symmetry.space_group_name_H-M   'P 1'
#
loop_
_entity.id
_entity.type
_entity.pdbx_description
1 polymer ?
#
loop_
_entity_poly.entity_id
_entity_poly.type
_entity_poly.pdbx_seq_one_letter_code
_entity_poly.pdbx_strand_id
1 'polypeptide(L)'
;MKPFLYQVASLFYEKWGAEVSRLAFVFPNRRTGLFFQKYLSEVADIPLFSPTILTINDLFIQLSGKQSADRISMLFILYDIYIRQSGSTETFDEFLYWGEMLLNDFDDIDKYMANARMLFSNVTDLREIENDFDFLSDEQIAAIRSFWSSFYPRGDTPNQQQFLAVWQVLYDLYEEFRATLAAEGKGYEGMIFREVVESMERGESPDLPYEQIVFVGLNALSVSEERFLAQLQKRKIADFYWDYVSDKVTDPDNKASYFVSRNRKSFPSSMKLPPEEKVKTEIEVIGIPSGIGQAKHVYTLLSDWCKEAEMSSEEALRTAVILPDEHLLIPVLNAIPEQIRRINVTMGYPLAGTPVASLIEYILALQKNVRYIDRNPLFYFRDVLPVLNHRYILSTSPEIISSLVKEITENNKIYISHTELGKTPLLEILFTPVTGVEAFSDYLIKVLEELNKVMSALSDEEEEDAPQRTNDLEQEFIFHYFTTVNRMKEVMKDARIEMKIDTFFRLLKRVTDTITIPFHGEPLSGLQIMGVLETRALDFDRLIILSMNEGIFPQRKAANSFIPYNLRRGFGLPTYEHQDSVWAYHFYRLIERASHVSLLYDTRSNGLQTGEVSRFVHQLHYHYEVPMRDKLVVYNVSSSKTPPLAVPKREDIMRRLDAYRKGGSKAISASAINTYLDCPLKFYFSVVEGIREEEEVSETIESDVFGSILHKVMEELYKPFQGKMVTVDLLKAIRKDTALLTGAIARAFASEFFKTEVVRSLTGQNYLIGEMIRKYVEKILERDGKLTPFVYIESERKINGLISLSDHSEIRLKGFIDRVDEVLDAIRIIDYKSGSGTTTFSSIESLFNKEEKDRAKAVMQVFMYCWMYAHFTENKGKTIQPGIYYVRSLFSDPFDPSVYHRIERGKSEKVEDFSGYAQAFEEGLRGCLDEIFNPEIPFTQTPTGKACSYCPFKGICGK
;
A
#
# COMPACT_ATOMS: atom_id res chain seq x y z
N MET A 1 27.83 33.85 -5.05
CA MET A 1 27.03 35.02 -4.60
C MET A 1 26.88 34.96 -3.09
N LYS A 2 26.80 36.11 -2.38
CA LYS A 2 26.54 36.08 -0.93
C LYS A 2 25.06 35.82 -0.70
N PRO A 3 24.68 34.83 0.15
CA PRO A 3 23.28 34.52 0.47
C PRO A 3 22.54 35.74 1.04
N PHE A 4 21.23 35.81 0.85
CA PHE A 4 20.39 36.89 1.37
C PHE A 4 20.58 37.07 2.90
N LEU A 5 20.55 35.96 3.65
CA LEU A 5 20.73 36.02 5.10
C LEU A 5 22.15 36.49 5.51
N TYR A 6 23.18 36.15 4.73
CA TYR A 6 24.53 36.66 4.96
C TYR A 6 24.59 38.18 4.80
N GLN A 7 23.90 38.71 3.79
CA GLN A 7 23.88 40.15 3.56
C GLN A 7 23.16 40.88 4.70
N VAL A 8 22.03 40.32 5.18
CA VAL A 8 21.34 40.89 6.35
C VAL A 8 22.22 40.81 7.58
N ALA A 9 22.89 39.67 7.83
CA ALA A 9 23.81 39.50 8.97
C ALA A 9 24.95 40.52 8.92
N SER A 10 25.60 40.69 7.75
CA SER A 10 26.67 41.69 7.55
C SER A 10 26.17 43.10 7.85
N LEU A 11 25.01 43.46 7.29
CA LEU A 11 24.44 44.81 7.44
C LEU A 11 24.16 45.15 8.90
N PHE A 12 23.64 44.19 9.67
CA PHE A 12 23.33 44.39 11.08
C PHE A 12 24.58 44.36 11.96
N TYR A 13 25.55 43.49 11.66
CA TYR A 13 26.83 43.47 12.37
C TYR A 13 27.65 44.74 12.13
N GLU A 14 27.71 45.28 10.92
CA GLU A 14 28.37 46.57 10.60
C GLU A 14 27.77 47.72 11.39
N LYS A 15 26.44 47.73 11.62
CA LYS A 15 25.75 48.80 12.31
C LYS A 15 25.78 48.66 13.83
N TRP A 16 25.61 47.43 14.36
CA TRP A 16 25.37 47.20 15.77
C TRP A 16 26.58 46.57 16.48
N GLY A 17 27.47 45.91 15.76
CA GLY A 17 28.57 45.15 16.32
C GLY A 17 28.14 44.17 17.40
N ALA A 18 28.75 44.21 18.57
CA ALA A 18 28.40 43.38 19.71
C ALA A 18 26.99 43.62 20.29
N GLU A 19 26.39 44.77 20.03
CA GLU A 19 25.06 45.14 20.54
C GLU A 19 23.92 44.49 19.74
N VAL A 20 24.22 43.69 18.69
CA VAL A 20 23.23 42.94 17.94
C VAL A 20 22.41 41.99 18.85
N SER A 21 22.99 41.60 19.98
CA SER A 21 22.32 40.79 21.03
C SER A 21 21.07 41.44 21.66
N ARG A 22 20.91 42.77 21.51
CA ARG A 22 19.73 43.50 22.01
C ARG A 22 18.56 43.44 21.03
N LEU A 23 18.78 42.90 19.82
CA LEU A 23 17.78 42.78 18.79
C LEU A 23 17.04 41.43 18.83
N ALA A 24 15.82 41.43 18.32
CA ALA A 24 15.13 40.18 17.97
C ALA A 24 15.02 40.09 16.45
N PHE A 25 15.35 38.93 15.89
CA PHE A 25 15.14 38.63 14.48
C PHE A 25 14.02 37.62 14.32
N VAL A 26 13.07 37.95 13.46
CA VAL A 26 11.87 37.12 13.21
C VAL A 26 11.92 36.57 11.80
N PHE A 27 11.88 35.24 11.69
CA PHE A 27 12.03 34.50 10.45
C PHE A 27 10.76 33.70 10.11
N PRO A 28 10.58 33.26 8.84
CA PRO A 28 9.46 32.43 8.44
C PRO A 28 9.49 31.02 9.02
N ASN A 29 10.66 30.51 9.40
CA ASN A 29 10.86 29.24 10.08
C ASN A 29 12.14 29.22 10.92
N ARG A 30 12.27 28.25 11.83
CA ARG A 30 13.43 28.12 12.75
C ARG A 30 14.74 27.88 12.01
N ARG A 31 14.72 27.16 10.89
CA ARG A 31 15.92 26.84 10.11
C ARG A 31 16.56 28.11 9.54
N THR A 32 15.77 28.97 8.98
CA THR A 32 16.23 30.26 8.49
C THR A 32 17.00 31.03 9.59
N GLY A 33 16.50 30.96 10.83
CA GLY A 33 17.19 31.52 12.00
C GLY A 33 18.55 30.86 12.27
N LEU A 34 18.67 29.53 12.16
CA LEU A 34 19.95 28.84 12.33
C LEU A 34 20.98 29.23 11.25
N PHE A 35 20.57 29.31 9.99
CA PHE A 35 21.46 29.77 8.92
C PHE A 35 21.87 31.26 9.13
N PHE A 36 20.97 32.10 9.60
CA PHE A 36 21.28 33.46 9.96
C PHE A 36 22.32 33.52 11.09
N GLN A 37 22.18 32.72 12.14
CA GLN A 37 23.18 32.65 13.22
C GLN A 37 24.55 32.18 12.71
N LYS A 38 24.58 31.17 11.81
CA LYS A 38 25.82 30.75 11.15
C LYS A 38 26.46 31.90 10.40
N TYR A 39 25.73 32.63 9.56
CA TYR A 39 26.29 33.76 8.80
C TYR A 39 26.69 34.92 9.69
N LEU A 40 25.93 35.15 10.77
CA LEU A 40 26.33 36.18 11.74
C LEU A 40 27.66 35.81 12.43
N SER A 41 27.88 34.53 12.75
CA SER A 41 29.16 34.05 13.30
C SER A 41 30.31 34.10 12.31
N GLU A 42 30.05 33.98 11.00
CA GLU A 42 31.08 34.12 9.95
C GLU A 42 31.50 35.59 9.68
N VAL A 43 30.55 36.50 9.89
CA VAL A 43 30.81 37.96 9.70
C VAL A 43 31.47 38.59 10.92
N ALA A 44 31.19 38.04 12.09
CA ALA A 44 31.67 38.58 13.36
C ALA A 44 33.17 38.35 13.53
N ASP A 45 33.91 39.42 13.80
CA ASP A 45 35.36 39.38 14.10
C ASP A 45 35.66 39.25 15.60
N ILE A 46 34.63 39.33 16.46
CA ILE A 46 34.73 39.18 17.91
C ILE A 46 33.61 38.23 18.41
N PRO A 47 33.78 37.54 19.56
CA PRO A 47 32.73 36.72 20.17
C PRO A 47 31.50 37.55 20.47
N LEU A 48 30.31 37.04 20.09
CA LEU A 48 29.04 37.71 20.27
C LEU A 48 28.10 36.89 21.16
N PHE A 49 27.22 37.58 21.90
CA PHE A 49 25.99 36.97 22.35
C PHE A 49 24.98 36.95 21.19
N SER A 50 24.36 35.76 20.95
CA SER A 50 23.34 35.65 19.88
C SER A 50 22.18 36.62 20.13
N PRO A 51 21.67 37.30 19.11
CA PRO A 51 20.38 37.95 19.18
C PRO A 51 19.26 36.94 19.45
N THR A 52 18.13 37.42 19.86
CA THR A 52 16.93 36.57 20.00
C THR A 52 16.42 36.15 18.63
N ILE A 53 16.28 34.86 18.39
CA ILE A 53 15.78 34.30 17.13
C ILE A 53 14.38 33.74 17.36
N LEU A 54 13.40 34.20 16.62
CA LEU A 54 12.01 33.84 16.74
C LEU A 54 11.41 33.54 15.36
N THR A 55 10.39 32.69 15.34
CA THR A 55 9.42 32.69 14.24
C THR A 55 8.29 33.69 14.54
N ILE A 56 7.53 34.07 13.51
CA ILE A 56 6.40 34.96 13.71
C ILE A 56 5.36 34.37 14.67
N ASN A 57 5.14 33.05 14.58
CA ASN A 57 4.23 32.32 15.48
C ASN A 57 4.76 32.30 16.92
N ASP A 58 6.05 32.06 17.14
CA ASP A 58 6.66 32.12 18.48
C ASP A 58 6.46 33.50 19.10
N LEU A 59 6.58 34.57 18.31
CA LEU A 59 6.38 35.94 18.78
C LEU A 59 4.93 36.19 19.20
N PHE A 60 3.94 35.78 18.41
CA PHE A 60 2.52 35.93 18.78
C PHE A 60 2.15 35.13 20.03
N ILE A 61 2.63 33.87 20.15
CA ILE A 61 2.40 33.03 21.33
C ILE A 61 3.01 33.69 22.57
N GLN A 62 4.24 34.18 22.46
CA GLN A 62 4.91 34.88 23.58
C GLN A 62 4.10 36.13 24.04
N LEU A 63 3.56 36.91 23.10
CA LEU A 63 2.78 38.10 23.39
C LEU A 63 1.38 37.81 23.95
N SER A 64 0.76 36.72 23.52
CA SER A 64 -0.56 36.33 23.98
C SER A 64 -0.56 35.72 25.38
N GLY A 65 0.54 35.11 25.81
CA GLY A 65 0.63 34.29 27.02
C GLY A 65 -0.26 33.06 27.02
N LYS A 66 -0.85 32.69 25.87
CA LYS A 66 -1.72 31.52 25.72
C LYS A 66 -0.93 30.31 25.16
N GLN A 67 -1.47 29.11 25.42
CA GLN A 67 -0.98 27.89 24.83
C GLN A 67 -1.74 27.56 23.53
N SER A 68 -1.05 26.95 22.56
CA SER A 68 -1.70 26.41 21.37
C SER A 68 -2.63 25.26 21.75
N ALA A 69 -3.89 25.33 21.28
CA ALA A 69 -4.86 24.28 21.49
C ALA A 69 -4.60 23.06 20.60
N ASP A 70 -4.75 21.88 21.16
CA ASP A 70 -4.66 20.62 20.42
C ASP A 70 -5.86 20.41 19.49
N ARG A 71 -5.59 19.98 18.25
CA ARG A 71 -6.62 19.84 17.21
C ARG A 71 -7.74 18.86 17.56
N ILE A 72 -7.40 17.76 18.24
CA ILE A 72 -8.39 16.74 18.64
C ILE A 72 -9.31 17.32 19.71
N SER A 73 -8.72 17.98 20.72
CA SER A 73 -9.47 18.65 21.78
C SER A 73 -10.39 19.71 21.20
N MET A 74 -9.93 20.51 20.23
CA MET A 74 -10.73 21.50 19.53
C MET A 74 -11.95 20.90 18.81
N LEU A 75 -11.79 19.76 18.15
CA LEU A 75 -12.90 19.07 17.46
C LEU A 75 -13.98 18.63 18.45
N PHE A 76 -13.59 18.11 19.60
CA PHE A 76 -14.52 17.66 20.62
C PHE A 76 -15.25 18.83 21.29
N ILE A 77 -14.53 19.90 21.62
CA ILE A 77 -15.15 21.13 22.17
C ILE A 77 -16.16 21.69 21.16
N LEU A 78 -15.76 21.75 19.89
CA LEU A 78 -16.65 22.28 18.84
C LEU A 78 -17.90 21.41 18.66
N TYR A 79 -17.75 20.08 18.70
CA TYR A 79 -18.89 19.17 18.64
C TYR A 79 -19.85 19.32 19.83
N ASP A 80 -19.32 19.40 21.05
CA ASP A 80 -20.15 19.58 22.25
C ASP A 80 -20.96 20.87 22.17
N ILE A 81 -20.35 21.99 21.78
CA ILE A 81 -21.02 23.24 21.57
C ILE A 81 -22.09 23.13 20.46
N TYR A 82 -21.75 22.52 19.34
CA TYR A 82 -22.66 22.33 18.21
C TYR A 82 -23.92 21.57 18.61
N ILE A 83 -23.77 20.43 19.29
CA ILE A 83 -24.93 19.63 19.74
C ILE A 83 -25.81 20.43 20.74
N ARG A 84 -25.20 21.19 21.65
CA ARG A 84 -25.94 22.01 22.61
C ARG A 84 -26.71 23.13 21.93
N GLN A 85 -26.11 23.80 20.95
CA GLN A 85 -26.72 24.96 20.30
C GLN A 85 -27.73 24.57 19.22
N SER A 86 -27.41 23.61 18.39
CA SER A 86 -28.27 23.18 17.29
C SER A 86 -29.41 22.26 17.73
N GLY A 87 -29.31 21.61 18.89
CA GLY A 87 -30.20 20.52 19.27
C GLY A 87 -30.15 19.31 18.32
N SER A 88 -29.13 19.20 17.52
CA SER A 88 -28.94 18.13 16.54
C SER A 88 -28.76 16.79 17.24
N THR A 89 -29.19 15.72 16.59
CA THR A 89 -28.94 14.32 17.00
C THR A 89 -27.81 13.71 16.21
N GLU A 90 -27.06 14.49 15.46
CA GLU A 90 -25.90 14.01 14.70
C GLU A 90 -24.85 13.40 15.62
N THR A 91 -24.35 12.25 15.21
CA THR A 91 -23.24 11.59 15.92
C THR A 91 -21.93 12.30 15.64
N PHE A 92 -20.95 12.12 16.52
CA PHE A 92 -19.59 12.63 16.27
C PHE A 92 -19.00 12.09 14.93
N ASP A 93 -19.41 10.88 14.53
CA ASP A 93 -19.00 10.26 13.27
C ASP A 93 -19.43 11.10 12.04
N GLU A 94 -20.61 11.67 12.08
CA GLU A 94 -21.18 12.51 11.01
C GLU A 94 -20.59 13.93 11.05
N PHE A 95 -20.41 14.47 12.24
CA PHE A 95 -19.83 15.79 12.48
C PHE A 95 -18.37 15.91 12.06
N LEU A 96 -17.56 14.87 12.26
CA LEU A 96 -16.09 14.92 12.08
C LEU A 96 -15.67 15.52 10.74
N TYR A 97 -16.37 15.17 9.65
CA TYR A 97 -16.00 15.62 8.31
C TYR A 97 -16.10 17.14 8.15
N TRP A 98 -17.21 17.73 8.55
CA TRP A 98 -17.43 19.17 8.38
C TRP A 98 -16.93 20.00 9.58
N GLY A 99 -16.82 19.40 10.77
CA GLY A 99 -16.20 20.02 11.93
C GLY A 99 -14.76 20.44 11.69
N GLU A 100 -14.00 19.60 10.98
CA GLU A 100 -12.63 19.96 10.57
C GLU A 100 -12.56 21.09 9.55
N MET A 101 -13.52 21.17 8.64
CA MET A 101 -13.61 22.30 7.72
C MET A 101 -13.87 23.59 8.49
N LEU A 102 -14.76 23.57 9.49
CA LEU A 102 -15.05 24.73 10.33
C LEU A 102 -13.84 25.19 11.14
N LEU A 103 -13.04 24.29 11.71
CA LEU A 103 -11.82 24.68 12.41
C LEU A 103 -10.86 25.46 11.53
N ASN A 104 -10.69 25.04 10.27
CA ASN A 104 -9.87 25.75 9.31
C ASN A 104 -10.50 27.10 8.91
N ASP A 105 -11.81 27.15 8.73
CA ASP A 105 -12.52 28.37 8.37
C ASP A 105 -12.48 29.40 9.51
N PHE A 106 -12.61 28.96 10.77
CA PHE A 106 -12.50 29.84 11.94
C PHE A 106 -11.09 30.39 12.10
N ASP A 107 -10.07 29.58 11.84
CA ASP A 107 -8.67 30.02 11.82
C ASP A 107 -8.43 31.06 10.74
N ASP A 108 -8.96 30.85 9.53
CA ASP A 108 -8.88 31.83 8.44
C ASP A 108 -9.63 33.13 8.76
N ILE A 109 -10.85 33.06 9.35
CA ILE A 109 -11.64 34.24 9.77
C ILE A 109 -10.80 35.10 10.70
N ASP A 110 -10.13 34.52 11.67
CA ASP A 110 -9.33 35.22 12.64
C ASP A 110 -8.02 35.75 12.08
N LYS A 111 -7.27 34.95 11.31
CA LYS A 111 -6.05 35.37 10.63
C LYS A 111 -6.27 36.54 9.69
N TYR A 112 -7.42 36.53 8.99
CA TYR A 112 -7.76 37.60 8.05
C TYR A 112 -8.62 38.70 8.66
N MET A 113 -8.84 38.68 9.99
CA MET A 113 -9.59 39.70 10.71
C MET A 113 -10.99 39.95 10.13
N ALA A 114 -11.61 38.93 9.51
CA ALA A 114 -12.91 39.04 8.89
C ALA A 114 -13.99 39.22 9.97
N ASN A 115 -15.05 39.99 9.64
CA ASN A 115 -16.20 40.16 10.53
C ASN A 115 -17.09 38.91 10.50
N ALA A 116 -16.89 38.01 11.48
CA ALA A 116 -17.62 36.74 11.55
C ALA A 116 -19.12 36.93 11.62
N ARG A 117 -19.59 37.94 12.33
CA ARG A 117 -21.04 38.24 12.48
C ARG A 117 -21.70 38.54 11.13
N MET A 118 -21.03 39.38 10.32
CA MET A 118 -21.52 39.73 8.99
C MET A 118 -21.37 38.57 8.01
N LEU A 119 -20.25 37.83 8.08
CA LEU A 119 -20.02 36.68 7.23
C LEU A 119 -21.11 35.62 7.41
N PHE A 120 -21.47 35.31 8.63
CA PHE A 120 -22.48 34.29 8.96
C PHE A 120 -23.90 34.82 9.01
N SER A 121 -24.13 36.14 8.84
CA SER A 121 -25.47 36.67 8.73
C SER A 121 -26.19 36.15 7.49
N ASN A 122 -27.47 35.86 7.64
CA ASN A 122 -28.33 35.37 6.56
C ASN A 122 -28.92 36.56 5.80
N VAL A 123 -28.18 37.06 4.80
CA VAL A 123 -28.58 38.25 4.06
C VAL A 123 -29.62 37.87 3.01
N THR A 124 -30.88 38.10 3.34
CA THR A 124 -32.04 37.87 2.45
C THR A 124 -32.39 39.07 1.59
N ASP A 125 -32.02 40.28 2.00
CA ASP A 125 -32.27 41.50 1.25
C ASP A 125 -30.98 42.09 0.70
N LEU A 126 -30.94 42.31 -0.63
CA LEU A 126 -29.80 42.96 -1.30
C LEU A 126 -29.56 44.40 -0.83
N ARG A 127 -30.56 45.05 -0.23
CA ARG A 127 -30.46 46.42 0.35
C ARG A 127 -29.71 46.42 1.67
N GLU A 128 -29.77 45.34 2.44
CA GLU A 128 -29.00 45.22 3.67
C GLU A 128 -27.50 45.15 3.34
N ILE A 129 -27.12 44.51 2.21
CA ILE A 129 -25.72 44.46 1.75
C ILE A 129 -25.17 45.84 1.47
N GLU A 130 -26.00 46.79 0.98
CA GLU A 130 -25.57 48.16 0.64
C GLU A 130 -25.34 49.03 1.87
N ASN A 131 -26.11 48.80 2.92
CA ASN A 131 -26.06 49.66 4.14
C ASN A 131 -25.06 49.13 5.20
N ASP A 132 -24.87 47.80 5.29
CA ASP A 132 -24.07 47.21 6.37
C ASP A 132 -22.61 46.90 5.94
N PHE A 133 -22.29 47.00 4.66
CA PHE A 133 -20.99 46.59 4.10
C PHE A 133 -20.19 47.78 3.50
N ASP A 134 -20.44 49.01 3.95
CA ASP A 134 -19.76 50.23 3.46
C ASP A 134 -18.23 50.21 3.57
N PHE A 135 -17.67 49.30 4.37
CA PHE A 135 -16.20 49.11 4.53
C PHE A 135 -15.60 48.16 3.50
N LEU A 136 -16.41 47.47 2.68
CA LEU A 136 -15.96 46.58 1.65
C LEU A 136 -15.79 47.28 0.28
N SER A 137 -14.90 46.78 -0.55
CA SER A 137 -14.77 47.29 -1.91
C SER A 137 -15.95 46.86 -2.80
N ASP A 138 -16.21 47.62 -3.88
CA ASP A 138 -17.26 47.31 -4.86
C ASP A 138 -17.14 45.88 -5.39
N GLU A 139 -15.89 45.36 -5.60
CA GLU A 139 -15.65 44.00 -6.03
C GLU A 139 -16.04 42.94 -5.00
N GLN A 140 -15.79 43.26 -3.73
CA GLN A 140 -16.16 42.38 -2.61
C GLN A 140 -17.69 42.31 -2.44
N ILE A 141 -18.36 43.46 -2.49
CA ILE A 141 -19.83 43.56 -2.46
C ILE A 141 -20.44 42.78 -3.65
N ALA A 142 -19.87 42.93 -4.86
CA ALA A 142 -20.33 42.20 -6.03
C ALA A 142 -20.19 40.67 -5.85
N ALA A 143 -19.13 40.18 -5.23
CA ALA A 143 -18.94 38.76 -4.97
C ALA A 143 -20.00 38.21 -3.97
N ILE A 144 -20.29 38.94 -2.90
CA ILE A 144 -21.31 38.56 -1.92
C ILE A 144 -22.71 38.55 -2.56
N ARG A 145 -23.06 39.57 -3.34
CA ARG A 145 -24.31 39.62 -4.12
C ARG A 145 -24.43 38.46 -5.08
N SER A 146 -23.38 38.14 -5.79
CA SER A 146 -23.37 37.02 -6.75
C SER A 146 -23.67 35.69 -6.06
N PHE A 147 -23.10 35.43 -4.86
CA PHE A 147 -23.43 34.24 -4.10
C PHE A 147 -24.92 34.18 -3.73
N TRP A 148 -25.43 35.18 -2.98
CA TRP A 148 -26.82 35.17 -2.49
C TRP A 148 -27.83 35.21 -3.64
N SER A 149 -27.59 35.94 -4.69
CA SER A 149 -28.49 35.98 -5.88
C SER A 149 -28.54 34.66 -6.61
N SER A 150 -27.46 33.86 -6.60
CA SER A 150 -27.43 32.53 -7.18
C SER A 150 -28.05 31.44 -6.29
N PHE A 151 -28.09 31.67 -4.98
CA PHE A 151 -28.56 30.71 -4.00
C PHE A 151 -30.09 30.71 -3.86
N TYR A 152 -30.72 31.91 -3.83
CA TYR A 152 -32.18 32.08 -3.58
C TYR A 152 -33.14 31.78 -4.76
N PRO A 153 -32.81 31.89 -6.04
CA PRO A 153 -33.83 31.79 -7.10
C PRO A 153 -34.27 30.38 -7.49
N ARG A 154 -33.70 29.31 -6.94
CA ARG A 154 -33.92 27.93 -7.40
C ARG A 154 -34.86 27.06 -6.56
N GLY A 155 -35.55 27.63 -5.56
CA GLY A 155 -36.52 26.92 -4.73
C GLY A 155 -35.89 26.11 -3.60
N ASP A 156 -36.65 25.87 -2.53
CA ASP A 156 -36.21 25.16 -1.33
C ASP A 156 -35.93 23.69 -1.57
N THR A 157 -34.67 23.36 -1.91
CA THR A 157 -34.25 21.96 -1.89
C THR A 157 -33.87 21.52 -0.47
N PRO A 158 -34.06 20.23 -0.10
CA PRO A 158 -33.67 19.74 1.22
C PRO A 158 -32.23 20.07 1.61
N ASN A 159 -31.31 20.02 0.68
CA ASN A 159 -29.89 20.36 0.90
C ASN A 159 -29.68 21.86 1.20
N GLN A 160 -30.45 22.74 0.56
CA GLN A 160 -30.38 24.17 0.84
C GLN A 160 -30.92 24.51 2.23
N GLN A 161 -32.02 23.88 2.62
CA GLN A 161 -32.58 24.05 3.96
C GLN A 161 -31.63 23.56 5.06
N GLN A 162 -30.97 22.42 4.83
CA GLN A 162 -29.95 21.89 5.74
C GLN A 162 -28.74 22.81 5.84
N PHE A 163 -28.25 23.32 4.70
CA PHE A 163 -27.16 24.31 4.69
C PHE A 163 -27.52 25.56 5.49
N LEU A 164 -28.70 26.14 5.28
CA LEU A 164 -29.15 27.35 5.99
C LEU A 164 -29.32 27.10 7.48
N ALA A 165 -29.83 25.94 7.88
CA ALA A 165 -29.96 25.57 9.27
C ALA A 165 -28.59 25.51 10.00
N VAL A 166 -27.57 24.91 9.38
CA VAL A 166 -26.22 24.92 9.92
C VAL A 166 -25.62 26.34 9.89
N TRP A 167 -25.81 27.08 8.78
CA TRP A 167 -25.28 28.44 8.64
C TRP A 167 -25.77 29.40 9.75
N GLN A 168 -27.01 29.28 10.18
CA GLN A 168 -27.60 30.14 11.21
C GLN A 168 -26.94 29.98 12.60
N VAL A 169 -26.40 28.81 12.92
CA VAL A 169 -25.76 28.57 14.21
C VAL A 169 -24.24 28.83 14.19
N LEU A 170 -23.65 29.07 13.00
CA LEU A 170 -22.20 29.19 12.89
C LEU A 170 -21.59 30.35 13.65
N TYR A 171 -22.28 31.49 13.70
CA TYR A 171 -21.76 32.64 14.43
C TYR A 171 -21.71 32.40 15.95
N ASP A 172 -22.81 31.88 16.52
CA ASP A 172 -22.87 31.57 17.94
C ASP A 172 -21.89 30.45 18.31
N LEU A 173 -21.78 29.47 17.45
CA LEU A 173 -20.78 28.38 17.57
C LEU A 173 -19.36 28.94 17.59
N TYR A 174 -19.02 29.82 16.66
CA TYR A 174 -17.71 30.48 16.59
C TYR A 174 -17.39 31.30 17.87
N GLU A 175 -18.33 32.11 18.35
CA GLU A 175 -18.14 32.93 19.53
C GLU A 175 -17.98 32.07 20.79
N GLU A 176 -18.87 31.08 21.01
CA GLU A 176 -18.79 30.21 22.19
C GLU A 176 -17.51 29.35 22.17
N PHE A 177 -17.10 28.87 20.97
CA PHE A 177 -15.88 28.11 20.83
C PHE A 177 -14.65 28.92 21.23
N ARG A 178 -14.53 30.16 20.76
CA ARG A 178 -13.45 31.07 21.16
C ARG A 178 -13.48 31.36 22.66
N ALA A 179 -14.67 31.63 23.22
CA ALA A 179 -14.83 31.91 24.65
C ALA A 179 -14.41 30.70 25.52
N THR A 180 -14.74 29.49 25.10
CA THR A 180 -14.37 28.24 25.79
C THR A 180 -12.86 28.05 25.79
N LEU A 181 -12.19 28.18 24.64
CA LEU A 181 -10.73 28.07 24.54
C LEU A 181 -10.03 29.17 25.35
N ALA A 182 -10.55 30.42 25.31
CA ALA A 182 -10.00 31.53 26.07
C ALA A 182 -10.06 31.29 27.58
N ALA A 183 -11.18 30.70 28.08
CA ALA A 183 -11.34 30.35 29.49
C ALA A 183 -10.33 29.29 29.96
N GLU A 184 -9.88 28.43 29.06
CA GLU A 184 -8.82 27.44 29.34
C GLU A 184 -7.39 27.99 29.18
N GLY A 185 -7.23 29.27 28.85
CA GLY A 185 -5.92 29.84 28.53
C GLY A 185 -5.30 29.31 27.24
N LYS A 186 -6.11 28.77 26.33
CA LYS A 186 -5.71 28.18 25.05
C LYS A 186 -6.28 28.99 23.88
N GLY A 187 -5.74 28.77 22.68
CA GLY A 187 -6.25 29.29 21.44
C GLY A 187 -5.68 28.60 20.23
N TYR A 188 -6.40 28.59 19.11
CA TYR A 188 -5.82 28.24 17.81
C TYR A 188 -5.07 29.46 17.24
N GLU A 189 -4.26 29.23 16.23
CA GLU A 189 -3.29 30.21 15.73
C GLU A 189 -3.93 31.54 15.33
N GLY A 190 -4.98 31.53 14.53
CA GLY A 190 -5.71 32.74 14.11
C GLY A 190 -6.33 33.49 15.29
N MET A 191 -6.93 32.79 16.25
CA MET A 191 -7.47 33.39 17.45
C MET A 191 -6.41 34.14 18.26
N ILE A 192 -5.24 33.50 18.45
CA ILE A 192 -4.10 34.10 19.14
C ILE A 192 -3.65 35.37 18.40
N PHE A 193 -3.51 35.30 17.09
CA PHE A 193 -3.08 36.42 16.25
C PHE A 193 -4.06 37.59 16.35
N ARG A 194 -5.34 37.32 16.18
CA ARG A 194 -6.41 38.33 16.29
C ARG A 194 -6.40 39.02 17.63
N GLU A 195 -6.37 38.28 18.73
CA GLU A 195 -6.38 38.82 20.08
C GLU A 195 -5.20 39.75 20.36
N VAL A 196 -3.99 39.38 19.96
CA VAL A 196 -2.80 40.21 20.10
C VAL A 196 -2.97 41.48 19.31
N VAL A 197 -3.48 41.45 18.08
CA VAL A 197 -3.72 42.66 17.29
C VAL A 197 -4.77 43.57 17.90
N GLU A 198 -5.91 43.01 18.28
CA GLU A 198 -7.02 43.76 18.92
C GLU A 198 -6.59 44.39 20.24
N SER A 199 -5.79 43.70 21.07
CA SER A 199 -5.19 44.23 22.30
C SER A 199 -4.31 45.48 22.02
N MET A 200 -3.42 45.34 21.02
CA MET A 200 -2.57 46.46 20.63
C MET A 200 -3.35 47.65 20.04
N GLU A 201 -4.43 47.38 19.28
CA GLU A 201 -5.31 48.42 18.74
C GLU A 201 -6.10 49.14 19.81
N ARG A 202 -6.45 48.47 20.93
CA ARG A 202 -7.01 49.09 22.13
C ARG A 202 -6.01 49.93 22.93
N GLY A 203 -4.73 49.94 22.54
CA GLY A 203 -3.69 50.70 23.20
C GLY A 203 -2.93 49.96 24.31
N GLU A 204 -3.22 48.69 24.50
CA GLU A 204 -2.43 47.81 25.39
C GLU A 204 -1.06 47.62 24.79
N SER A 205 -0.02 47.95 25.56
CA SER A 205 1.38 47.81 25.06
C SER A 205 1.97 46.52 25.58
N PRO A 206 2.22 45.52 24.72
CA PRO A 206 2.92 44.36 25.18
C PRO A 206 4.34 44.71 25.59
N ASP A 207 4.84 44.04 26.63
CA ASP A 207 6.23 44.14 27.06
C ASP A 207 7.13 43.44 26.04
N LEU A 208 7.91 44.23 25.32
CA LEU A 208 8.86 43.78 24.32
C LEU A 208 10.29 44.13 24.76
N PRO A 209 11.07 43.21 25.29
CA PRO A 209 12.37 43.46 25.89
C PRO A 209 13.46 43.70 24.84
N TYR A 210 13.09 44.12 23.61
CA TYR A 210 13.99 44.27 22.48
C TYR A 210 14.13 45.76 22.08
N GLU A 211 15.31 46.21 21.75
CA GLU A 211 15.50 47.57 21.22
C GLU A 211 14.88 47.69 19.83
N GLN A 212 14.99 46.62 19.02
CA GLN A 212 14.40 46.56 17.68
C GLN A 212 14.04 45.12 17.34
N ILE A 213 12.94 44.93 16.61
CA ILE A 213 12.52 43.66 16.05
C ILE A 213 12.70 43.69 14.52
N VAL A 214 13.47 42.77 13.99
CA VAL A 214 13.83 42.73 12.57
C VAL A 214 13.13 41.56 11.90
N PHE A 215 12.21 41.82 10.99
CA PHE A 215 11.48 40.81 10.22
C PHE A 215 12.25 40.51 8.93
N VAL A 216 12.67 39.26 8.73
CA VAL A 216 13.56 38.85 7.64
C VAL A 216 12.97 37.73 6.82
N GLY A 217 12.82 37.93 5.51
CA GLY A 217 12.45 36.87 4.55
C GLY A 217 11.01 36.38 4.62
N LEU A 218 10.12 37.15 5.27
CA LEU A 218 8.67 36.86 5.21
C LEU A 218 8.15 37.18 3.80
N ASN A 219 6.96 36.64 3.45
CA ASN A 219 6.33 36.89 2.15
C ASN A 219 4.83 37.10 2.27
N ALA A 220 4.05 36.02 2.24
CA ALA A 220 2.59 36.11 2.36
C ALA A 220 2.22 36.39 3.81
N LEU A 221 1.74 37.60 4.06
CA LEU A 221 1.25 38.01 5.37
C LEU A 221 -0.28 37.89 5.42
N SER A 222 -0.81 37.36 6.50
CA SER A 222 -2.23 37.49 6.84
C SER A 222 -2.57 38.91 7.25
N VAL A 223 -3.85 39.27 7.28
CA VAL A 223 -4.29 40.63 7.69
C VAL A 223 -3.92 40.91 9.14
N SER A 224 -3.99 39.92 10.03
CA SER A 224 -3.53 40.06 11.42
C SER A 224 -2.04 40.36 11.52
N GLU A 225 -1.22 39.64 10.76
CA GLU A 225 0.22 39.92 10.70
C GLU A 225 0.51 41.31 10.14
N GLU A 226 -0.15 41.72 9.04
CA GLU A 226 0.01 43.06 8.48
C GLU A 226 -0.33 44.15 9.49
N ARG A 227 -1.46 44.00 10.19
CA ARG A 227 -1.84 44.97 11.22
C ARG A 227 -0.89 44.99 12.40
N PHE A 228 -0.42 43.83 12.82
CA PHE A 228 0.62 43.73 13.87
C PHE A 228 1.92 44.43 13.47
N LEU A 229 2.44 44.17 12.27
CA LEU A 229 3.64 44.84 11.75
C LEU A 229 3.44 46.36 11.66
N ALA A 230 2.30 46.81 11.21
CA ALA A 230 1.94 48.22 11.14
C ALA A 230 1.95 48.93 12.52
N GLN A 231 1.47 48.26 13.58
CA GLN A 231 1.53 48.77 14.95
C GLN A 231 2.99 48.88 15.44
N LEU A 232 3.83 47.87 15.18
CA LEU A 232 5.24 47.91 15.55
C LEU A 232 6.02 48.99 14.76
N GLN A 233 5.68 49.17 13.47
CA GLN A 233 6.25 50.23 12.64
C GLN A 233 5.91 51.63 13.19
N LYS A 234 4.65 51.88 13.56
CA LYS A 234 4.20 53.14 14.20
C LYS A 234 4.98 53.43 15.47
N ARG A 235 5.33 52.41 16.25
CA ARG A 235 6.14 52.51 17.47
C ARG A 235 7.65 52.69 17.16
N LYS A 236 8.08 52.61 15.92
CA LYS A 236 9.47 52.68 15.45
C LYS A 236 10.40 51.64 16.06
N ILE A 237 9.88 50.45 16.40
CA ILE A 237 10.63 49.32 16.96
C ILE A 237 10.75 48.16 15.97
N ALA A 238 10.23 48.28 14.76
CA ALA A 238 10.32 47.25 13.73
C ALA A 238 11.12 47.70 12.52
N ASP A 239 11.84 46.74 11.90
CA ASP A 239 12.50 46.88 10.62
C ASP A 239 12.25 45.66 9.75
N PHE A 240 12.29 45.79 8.42
CA PHE A 240 11.79 44.81 7.49
C PHE A 240 12.74 44.54 6.35
N TYR A 241 13.08 43.26 6.11
CA TYR A 241 13.98 42.88 5.02
C TYR A 241 13.31 41.77 4.18
N TRP A 242 12.95 42.13 2.96
CA TRP A 242 12.29 41.29 1.99
C TRP A 242 13.29 40.74 0.97
N ASP A 243 13.11 39.48 0.57
CA ASP A 243 13.93 38.86 -0.47
C ASP A 243 13.25 39.02 -1.85
N TYR A 244 13.69 39.95 -2.64
CA TYR A 244 13.09 40.35 -3.91
C TYR A 244 14.10 40.60 -5.04
N VAL A 245 15.24 40.00 -4.98
CA VAL A 245 16.33 40.19 -5.96
C VAL A 245 15.95 39.73 -7.36
N SER A 246 15.11 38.73 -7.48
CA SER A 246 14.66 38.25 -8.78
C SER A 246 13.75 39.24 -9.50
N ASP A 247 14.09 39.58 -10.74
CA ASP A 247 13.22 40.40 -11.62
C ASP A 247 11.83 39.68 -11.79
N LYS A 248 11.82 38.35 -11.82
CA LYS A 248 10.62 37.53 -11.94
C LYS A 248 9.68 37.62 -10.72
N VAL A 249 10.26 37.87 -9.53
CA VAL A 249 9.53 38.05 -8.27
C VAL A 249 8.96 39.46 -8.15
N THR A 250 9.50 40.42 -8.87
CA THR A 250 9.04 41.84 -8.90
C THR A 250 8.20 42.19 -10.13
N ASP A 251 8.11 41.29 -11.11
CA ASP A 251 7.32 41.45 -12.32
C ASP A 251 5.83 41.53 -12.02
N PRO A 252 5.13 42.63 -12.36
CA PRO A 252 3.70 42.81 -12.11
C PRO A 252 2.80 41.74 -12.78
N ASP A 253 3.29 41.19 -13.91
CA ASP A 253 2.55 40.18 -14.67
C ASP A 253 2.72 38.77 -14.08
N ASN A 254 3.68 38.61 -13.14
CA ASN A 254 3.88 37.35 -12.42
C ASN A 254 3.18 37.36 -11.04
N LYS A 255 2.36 36.35 -10.77
CA LYS A 255 1.71 36.18 -9.45
C LYS A 255 2.71 36.22 -8.28
N ALA A 256 3.97 35.87 -8.47
CA ALA A 256 5.01 35.93 -7.45
C ALA A 256 5.20 37.34 -6.86
N SER A 257 4.92 38.39 -7.63
CA SER A 257 5.06 39.77 -7.19
C SER A 257 3.96 40.26 -6.23
N TYR A 258 2.83 39.55 -6.15
CA TYR A 258 1.62 40.00 -5.46
C TYR A 258 1.90 40.45 -4.02
N PHE A 259 2.47 39.60 -3.19
CA PHE A 259 2.78 39.94 -1.80
C PHE A 259 4.01 40.86 -1.68
N VAL A 260 5.05 40.55 -2.43
CA VAL A 260 6.32 41.32 -2.35
C VAL A 260 6.14 42.78 -2.68
N SER A 261 5.38 43.11 -3.75
CA SER A 261 5.13 44.50 -4.16
C SER A 261 4.34 45.27 -3.09
N ARG A 262 3.36 44.63 -2.48
CA ARG A 262 2.55 45.17 -1.40
C ARG A 262 3.38 45.39 -0.13
N ASN A 263 4.14 44.37 0.28
CA ASN A 263 4.96 44.43 1.51
C ASN A 263 6.04 45.49 1.44
N ARG A 264 6.76 45.59 0.31
CA ARG A 264 7.80 46.62 0.09
C ARG A 264 7.23 48.05 0.21
N LYS A 265 6.02 48.25 -0.29
CA LYS A 265 5.33 49.54 -0.22
C LYS A 265 4.89 49.88 1.20
N SER A 266 4.30 48.91 1.90
CA SER A 266 3.76 49.10 3.24
C SER A 266 4.82 49.11 4.35
N PHE A 267 5.84 48.26 4.18
CA PHE A 267 6.88 48.03 5.19
C PHE A 267 8.30 48.15 4.53
N PRO A 268 8.77 49.34 4.22
CA PRO A 268 10.08 49.54 3.62
C PRO A 268 11.21 49.27 4.60
N SER A 269 12.34 48.74 4.10
CA SER A 269 13.57 48.54 4.88
C SER A 269 14.21 49.87 5.26
N SER A 270 14.71 49.95 6.49
CA SER A 270 15.39 51.15 6.93
C SER A 270 16.79 51.33 6.28
N MET A 271 17.47 50.22 5.98
CA MET A 271 18.75 50.19 5.31
C MET A 271 18.62 49.44 3.99
N LYS A 272 19.41 49.78 3.00
CA LYS A 272 19.44 49.11 1.71
C LYS A 272 20.45 47.97 1.74
N LEU A 273 20.04 46.82 1.27
CA LEU A 273 20.97 45.74 1.00
C LEU A 273 21.89 46.11 -0.16
N PRO A 274 23.15 45.61 -0.17
CA PRO A 274 24.04 45.87 -1.25
C PRO A 274 23.47 45.34 -2.58
N PRO A 275 23.77 46.00 -3.73
CA PRO A 275 23.31 45.47 -5.02
C PRO A 275 23.97 44.12 -5.29
N GLU A 276 23.17 43.18 -5.78
CA GLU A 276 23.63 41.84 -6.10
C GLU A 276 24.08 41.76 -7.58
N GLU A 277 25.19 41.07 -7.83
CA GLU A 277 25.56 40.68 -9.19
C GLU A 277 24.66 39.52 -9.64
N LYS A 278 24.12 39.62 -10.87
CA LYS A 278 23.27 38.50 -11.41
C LYS A 278 24.12 37.28 -11.68
N VAL A 279 23.73 36.14 -11.15
CA VAL A 279 24.34 34.85 -11.45
C VAL A 279 23.83 34.38 -12.81
N LYS A 280 24.70 33.86 -13.64
CA LYS A 280 24.28 33.14 -14.84
C LYS A 280 23.86 31.70 -14.42
N THR A 281 22.58 31.48 -14.27
CA THR A 281 22.01 30.18 -13.89
C THR A 281 21.97 29.26 -15.12
N GLU A 282 22.50 28.06 -14.99
CA GLU A 282 22.30 26.97 -15.97
C GLU A 282 21.14 26.10 -15.52
N ILE A 283 20.09 26.00 -16.36
CA ILE A 283 18.88 25.25 -16.05
C ILE A 283 18.78 24.06 -17.00
N GLU A 284 18.59 22.86 -16.42
CA GLU A 284 18.26 21.65 -17.14
C GLU A 284 16.86 21.17 -16.76
N VAL A 285 16.03 20.85 -17.76
CA VAL A 285 14.70 20.26 -17.58
C VAL A 285 14.76 18.80 -18.02
N ILE A 286 14.49 17.89 -17.10
CA ILE A 286 14.70 16.46 -17.33
C ILE A 286 13.39 15.70 -17.17
N GLY A 287 12.84 15.21 -18.28
CA GLY A 287 11.68 14.35 -18.30
C GLY A 287 12.06 12.90 -18.01
N ILE A 288 11.44 12.28 -17.02
CA ILE A 288 11.76 10.91 -16.57
C ILE A 288 10.47 10.13 -16.33
N PRO A 289 10.30 8.91 -16.89
CA PRO A 289 9.08 8.13 -16.68
C PRO A 289 9.11 7.45 -15.31
N SER A 290 8.76 8.09 -14.28
CA SER A 290 8.36 7.70 -12.90
C SER A 290 9.03 8.52 -11.80
N GLY A 291 8.37 8.65 -10.64
CA GLY A 291 8.97 9.25 -9.45
C GLY A 291 10.22 8.50 -8.97
N ILE A 292 10.18 7.15 -8.96
CA ILE A 292 11.36 6.33 -8.62
C ILE A 292 12.50 6.54 -9.63
N GLY A 293 12.15 6.72 -10.92
CA GLY A 293 13.13 7.06 -11.93
C GLY A 293 13.79 8.41 -11.67
N GLN A 294 13.02 9.41 -11.24
CA GLN A 294 13.58 10.72 -10.83
C GLN A 294 14.55 10.54 -9.65
N ALA A 295 14.14 9.79 -8.60
CA ALA A 295 15.00 9.52 -7.46
C ALA A 295 16.32 8.85 -7.87
N LYS A 296 16.27 7.82 -8.73
CA LYS A 296 17.49 7.18 -9.28
C LYS A 296 18.35 8.14 -10.09
N HIS A 297 17.76 9.10 -10.80
CA HIS A 297 18.51 10.06 -11.58
C HIS A 297 19.23 11.10 -10.71
N VAL A 298 18.72 11.34 -9.49
CA VAL A 298 19.45 12.13 -8.46
C VAL A 298 20.84 11.53 -8.20
N TYR A 299 20.95 10.19 -8.12
CA TYR A 299 22.24 9.51 -8.01
C TYR A 299 23.21 9.91 -9.15
N THR A 300 22.70 9.92 -10.38
CA THR A 300 23.53 10.27 -11.55
C THR A 300 24.03 11.72 -11.46
N LEU A 301 23.13 12.67 -11.18
CA LEU A 301 23.49 14.08 -11.05
C LEU A 301 24.49 14.34 -9.92
N LEU A 302 24.24 13.77 -8.74
CA LEU A 302 25.15 13.91 -7.60
C LEU A 302 26.50 13.22 -7.86
N SER A 303 26.49 12.02 -8.47
CA SER A 303 27.74 11.31 -8.82
C SER A 303 28.57 12.06 -9.84
N ASP A 304 27.92 12.69 -10.84
CA ASP A 304 28.64 13.51 -11.84
C ASP A 304 29.27 14.71 -11.17
N TRP A 305 28.62 15.37 -10.26
CA TRP A 305 29.20 16.46 -9.48
C TRP A 305 30.35 16.01 -8.57
N CYS A 306 30.30 14.80 -8.02
CA CYS A 306 31.41 14.24 -7.22
C CYS A 306 32.58 13.74 -8.05
N LYS A 307 32.41 13.48 -9.36
CA LYS A 307 33.53 13.11 -10.27
C LYS A 307 34.41 14.27 -10.63
N GLU A 308 33.86 15.47 -10.68
CA GLU A 308 34.60 16.70 -11.04
C GLU A 308 35.52 17.16 -9.90
N ALA A 309 35.12 17.00 -8.65
CA ALA A 309 35.89 17.20 -7.43
C ALA A 309 35.24 16.49 -6.24
N GLU A 310 36.01 16.05 -5.23
CA GLU A 310 35.44 15.65 -3.95
C GLU A 310 34.63 16.84 -3.38
N MET A 311 33.32 16.61 -3.15
CA MET A 311 32.44 17.68 -2.67
C MET A 311 32.85 18.07 -1.24
N SER A 312 33.31 19.28 -1.06
CA SER A 312 33.64 19.79 0.28
C SER A 312 32.39 19.89 1.16
N SER A 313 32.57 19.91 2.47
CA SER A 313 31.43 20.06 3.42
C SER A 313 30.66 21.36 3.16
N GLU A 314 31.32 22.42 2.70
CA GLU A 314 30.68 23.69 2.38
C GLU A 314 29.90 23.62 1.06
N GLU A 315 30.43 22.97 0.02
CA GLU A 315 29.72 22.75 -1.25
C GLU A 315 28.49 21.84 -1.03
N ALA A 316 28.60 20.80 -0.18
CA ALA A 316 27.49 19.97 0.19
C ALA A 316 26.36 20.75 0.89
N LEU A 317 26.71 21.65 1.81
CA LEU A 317 25.74 22.51 2.49
C LEU A 317 25.04 23.49 1.52
N ARG A 318 25.73 23.90 0.44
CA ARG A 318 25.16 24.77 -0.60
C ARG A 318 24.53 24.02 -1.77
N THR A 319 24.37 22.72 -1.63
CA THR A 319 23.66 21.83 -2.57
C THR A 319 22.36 21.31 -1.93
N ALA A 320 21.24 21.46 -2.66
CA ALA A 320 19.95 20.98 -2.14
C ALA A 320 19.18 20.10 -3.14
N VAL A 321 18.55 19.06 -2.61
CA VAL A 321 17.54 18.23 -3.28
C VAL A 321 16.17 18.60 -2.71
N ILE A 322 15.31 19.15 -3.56
CA ILE A 322 14.01 19.65 -3.16
C ILE A 322 12.92 18.66 -3.58
N LEU A 323 12.06 18.30 -2.63
CA LEU A 323 11.00 17.31 -2.79
C LEU A 323 9.62 17.97 -2.61
N PRO A 324 8.99 18.44 -3.70
CA PRO A 324 7.59 18.86 -3.64
C PRO A 324 6.63 17.70 -3.32
N ASP A 325 7.00 16.47 -3.71
CA ASP A 325 6.33 15.23 -3.32
C ASP A 325 7.17 14.50 -2.26
N GLU A 326 6.72 14.55 -1.03
CA GLU A 326 7.41 13.99 0.14
C GLU A 326 7.54 12.47 0.10
N HIS A 327 6.67 11.78 -0.67
CA HIS A 327 6.74 10.32 -0.84
C HIS A 327 8.05 9.85 -1.52
N LEU A 328 8.75 10.75 -2.21
CA LEU A 328 10.03 10.46 -2.84
C LEU A 328 11.23 10.52 -1.87
N LEU A 329 11.03 10.88 -0.61
CA LEU A 329 12.11 10.99 0.37
C LEU A 329 12.92 9.69 0.49
N ILE A 330 12.28 8.56 0.76
CA ILE A 330 12.98 7.29 0.91
C ILE A 330 13.68 6.82 -0.37
N PRO A 331 13.04 6.84 -1.56
CA PRO A 331 13.73 6.60 -2.81
C PRO A 331 14.96 7.47 -3.03
N VAL A 332 14.90 8.75 -2.67
CA VAL A 332 16.03 9.70 -2.80
C VAL A 332 17.14 9.37 -1.81
N LEU A 333 16.83 9.08 -0.55
CA LEU A 333 17.82 8.68 0.45
C LEU A 333 18.63 7.45 0.01
N ASN A 334 17.95 6.47 -0.60
CA ASN A 334 18.60 5.28 -1.18
C ASN A 334 19.38 5.57 -2.48
N ALA A 335 19.24 6.76 -3.05
CA ALA A 335 19.91 7.19 -4.27
C ALA A 335 21.06 8.19 -4.00
N ILE A 336 21.47 8.39 -2.76
CA ILE A 336 22.61 9.25 -2.42
C ILE A 336 23.91 8.45 -2.63
N PRO A 337 24.89 8.99 -3.39
CA PRO A 337 26.19 8.37 -3.56
C PRO A 337 26.97 8.26 -2.24
N GLU A 338 27.70 7.15 -2.03
CA GLU A 338 28.51 6.91 -0.82
C GLU A 338 29.59 7.96 -0.56
N GLN A 339 30.00 8.68 -1.61
CA GLN A 339 30.97 9.77 -1.52
C GLN A 339 30.42 10.95 -0.69
N ILE A 340 29.09 11.09 -0.60
CA ILE A 340 28.42 12.11 0.20
C ILE A 340 28.16 11.55 1.60
N ARG A 341 29.11 11.75 2.50
CA ARG A 341 29.09 11.14 3.85
C ARG A 341 28.12 11.80 4.81
N ARG A 342 27.71 13.05 4.57
CA ARG A 342 26.81 13.80 5.45
C ARG A 342 25.62 14.32 4.67
N ILE A 343 24.45 14.03 5.18
CA ILE A 343 23.19 14.53 4.66
C ILE A 343 22.40 15.17 5.81
N ASN A 344 21.62 16.19 5.48
CA ASN A 344 20.68 16.78 6.40
C ASN A 344 19.28 16.71 5.79
N VAL A 345 18.42 15.94 6.41
CA VAL A 345 17.03 15.77 5.99
C VAL A 345 16.15 16.64 6.88
N THR A 346 15.44 17.57 6.26
CA THR A 346 14.59 18.50 7.01
C THR A 346 13.15 18.03 7.12
N MET A 347 12.75 17.21 6.17
CA MET A 347 11.46 16.56 6.17
C MET A 347 11.54 15.40 7.15
N GLY A 348 10.61 15.33 8.11
CA GLY A 348 10.52 14.16 8.96
C GLY A 348 10.04 12.95 8.15
N TYR A 349 10.31 11.75 8.67
CA TYR A 349 9.72 10.52 8.13
C TYR A 349 8.22 10.50 8.45
N PRO A 350 7.32 10.44 7.44
CA PRO A 350 5.89 10.40 7.72
C PRO A 350 5.52 9.16 8.52
N LEU A 351 4.89 9.33 9.68
CA LEU A 351 4.48 8.23 10.55
C LEU A 351 3.52 7.27 9.85
N ALA A 352 2.66 7.79 8.98
CA ALA A 352 1.74 6.99 8.16
C ALA A 352 2.44 6.01 7.20
N GLY A 353 3.68 6.29 6.79
CA GLY A 353 4.48 5.42 5.91
C GLY A 353 5.25 4.33 6.65
N THR A 354 5.13 4.23 7.96
CA THR A 354 5.91 3.29 8.78
C THR A 354 5.29 1.88 8.81
N PRO A 355 6.09 0.85 9.07
CA PRO A 355 5.55 -0.50 9.25
C PRO A 355 4.54 -0.60 10.39
N VAL A 356 4.70 0.18 11.46
CA VAL A 356 3.74 0.17 12.57
C VAL A 356 2.35 0.65 12.13
N ALA A 357 2.27 1.57 11.16
CA ALA A 357 1.00 2.00 10.59
C ALA A 357 0.25 0.85 9.91
N SER A 358 0.97 0.06 9.08
CA SER A 358 0.39 -1.10 8.42
C SER A 358 -0.05 -2.19 9.41
N LEU A 359 0.72 -2.40 10.48
CA LEU A 359 0.35 -3.34 11.54
C LEU A 359 -0.97 -2.93 12.21
N ILE A 360 -1.13 -1.64 12.53
CA ILE A 360 -2.36 -1.14 13.15
C ILE A 360 -3.56 -1.27 12.18
N GLU A 361 -3.37 -1.07 10.88
CA GLU A 361 -4.43 -1.32 9.88
C GLU A 361 -4.84 -2.80 9.86
N TYR A 362 -3.89 -3.74 9.91
CA TYR A 362 -4.19 -5.18 10.00
C TYR A 362 -4.88 -5.56 11.31
N ILE A 363 -4.46 -4.98 12.42
CA ILE A 363 -5.10 -5.19 13.74
C ILE A 363 -6.56 -4.70 13.70
N LEU A 364 -6.83 -3.57 13.09
CA LEU A 364 -8.19 -3.08 12.95
C LEU A 364 -9.07 -4.05 12.14
N ALA A 365 -8.58 -4.51 10.98
CA ALA A 365 -9.28 -5.48 10.16
C ALA A 365 -9.56 -6.78 10.96
N LEU A 366 -8.55 -7.26 11.69
CA LEU A 366 -8.66 -8.42 12.56
C LEU A 366 -9.78 -8.28 13.59
N GLN A 367 -9.84 -7.16 14.31
CA GLN A 367 -10.82 -6.92 15.38
C GLN A 367 -12.25 -6.67 14.85
N LYS A 368 -12.40 -6.11 13.66
CA LYS A 368 -13.69 -5.86 13.02
C LYS A 368 -14.39 -7.15 12.57
N ASN A 369 -13.62 -8.16 12.18
CA ASN A 369 -14.13 -9.37 11.55
C ASN A 369 -14.21 -10.56 12.50
N VAL A 370 -14.04 -10.37 13.81
CA VAL A 370 -14.17 -11.44 14.81
C VAL A 370 -15.56 -12.04 14.78
N ARG A 371 -15.64 -13.35 14.67
CA ARG A 371 -16.90 -14.11 14.75
C ARG A 371 -16.95 -14.90 16.05
N TYR A 372 -18.15 -15.05 16.58
CA TYR A 372 -18.39 -15.86 17.78
C TYR A 372 -19.21 -17.08 17.42
N ILE A 373 -18.67 -18.28 17.70
CA ILE A 373 -19.39 -19.55 17.62
C ILE A 373 -19.36 -20.17 19.01
N ASP A 374 -20.51 -20.46 19.58
CA ASP A 374 -20.66 -21.00 20.95
C ASP A 374 -19.87 -20.18 22.01
N ARG A 375 -19.90 -18.84 21.87
CA ARG A 375 -19.16 -17.85 22.68
C ARG A 375 -17.62 -17.88 22.50
N ASN A 376 -17.09 -18.73 21.63
CA ASN A 376 -15.66 -18.76 21.34
C ASN A 376 -15.34 -17.76 20.22
N PRO A 377 -14.39 -16.84 20.41
CA PRO A 377 -13.96 -15.91 19.36
C PRO A 377 -13.13 -16.66 18.31
N LEU A 378 -13.47 -16.43 17.06
CA LEU A 378 -12.80 -16.97 15.90
C LEU A 378 -12.35 -15.85 14.99
N PHE A 379 -11.13 -15.92 14.54
CA PHE A 379 -10.49 -14.97 13.64
C PHE A 379 -10.43 -15.53 12.22
N TYR A 380 -10.71 -14.68 11.25
CA TYR A 380 -10.72 -15.04 9.86
C TYR A 380 -9.30 -15.06 9.28
N PHE A 381 -8.93 -16.10 8.54
CA PHE A 381 -7.56 -16.31 8.08
C PHE A 381 -6.99 -15.15 7.27
N ARG A 382 -7.81 -14.46 6.45
CA ARG A 382 -7.36 -13.30 5.65
C ARG A 382 -6.95 -12.11 6.50
N ASP A 383 -7.43 -12.01 7.72
CA ASP A 383 -7.03 -10.97 8.66
C ASP A 383 -5.89 -11.47 9.58
N VAL A 384 -5.81 -12.77 9.83
CA VAL A 384 -4.76 -13.41 10.65
C VAL A 384 -3.42 -13.44 9.93
N LEU A 385 -3.40 -13.94 8.68
CA LEU A 385 -2.15 -14.15 7.94
C LEU A 385 -1.35 -12.85 7.70
N PRO A 386 -1.97 -11.69 7.35
CA PRO A 386 -1.23 -10.42 7.24
C PRO A 386 -0.60 -9.99 8.56
N VAL A 387 -1.25 -10.22 9.70
CA VAL A 387 -0.69 -9.93 11.02
C VAL A 387 0.49 -10.84 11.32
N LEU A 388 0.36 -12.16 11.13
CA LEU A 388 1.44 -13.12 11.38
C LEU A 388 2.65 -12.90 10.46
N ASN A 389 2.42 -12.58 9.19
CA ASN A 389 3.47 -12.33 8.21
C ASN A 389 4.01 -10.88 8.26
N HIS A 390 3.47 -10.03 9.14
CA HIS A 390 4.00 -8.69 9.30
C HIS A 390 5.43 -8.73 9.86
N ARG A 391 6.35 -7.93 9.28
CA ARG A 391 7.80 -7.99 9.60
C ARG A 391 8.08 -7.89 11.11
N TYR A 392 7.36 -7.03 11.84
CA TYR A 392 7.56 -6.90 13.29
C TYR A 392 7.12 -8.16 14.06
N ILE A 393 6.00 -8.75 13.65
CA ILE A 393 5.49 -9.94 14.32
C ILE A 393 6.36 -11.15 13.97
N LEU A 394 6.66 -11.33 12.69
CA LEU A 394 7.50 -12.44 12.23
C LEU A 394 8.90 -12.43 12.87
N SER A 395 9.52 -11.26 13.06
CA SER A 395 10.84 -11.14 13.69
C SER A 395 10.86 -11.53 15.17
N THR A 396 9.73 -11.46 15.88
CA THR A 396 9.68 -11.79 17.32
C THR A 396 9.85 -13.28 17.62
N SER A 397 9.35 -14.15 16.77
CA SER A 397 9.40 -15.61 16.96
C SER A 397 9.24 -16.33 15.61
N PRO A 398 10.24 -16.27 14.71
CA PRO A 398 10.13 -16.75 13.33
C PRO A 398 9.69 -18.21 13.21
N GLU A 399 10.21 -19.10 14.06
CA GLU A 399 9.91 -20.53 14.03
C GLU A 399 8.46 -20.83 14.44
N ILE A 400 7.98 -20.21 15.52
CA ILE A 400 6.61 -20.39 16.01
C ILE A 400 5.61 -19.86 14.99
N ILE A 401 5.86 -18.66 14.45
CA ILE A 401 4.97 -18.01 13.49
C ILE A 401 4.94 -18.77 12.17
N SER A 402 6.09 -19.18 11.65
CA SER A 402 6.16 -20.01 10.44
C SER A 402 5.44 -21.35 10.61
N SER A 403 5.53 -21.96 11.81
CA SER A 403 4.77 -23.18 12.12
C SER A 403 3.26 -22.93 12.17
N LEU A 404 2.81 -21.80 12.75
CA LEU A 404 1.40 -21.42 12.78
C LEU A 404 0.85 -21.15 11.37
N VAL A 405 1.57 -20.38 10.57
CA VAL A 405 1.20 -20.09 9.17
C VAL A 405 1.07 -21.39 8.39
N LYS A 406 2.04 -22.29 8.52
CA LYS A 406 2.03 -23.61 7.90
C LYS A 406 0.83 -24.46 8.37
N GLU A 407 0.55 -24.49 9.66
CA GLU A 407 -0.60 -25.21 10.22
C GLU A 407 -1.93 -24.67 9.68
N ILE A 408 -2.06 -23.34 9.54
CA ILE A 408 -3.25 -22.68 9.00
C ILE A 408 -3.45 -23.05 7.53
N THR A 409 -2.39 -23.02 6.72
CA THR A 409 -2.44 -23.27 5.28
C THR A 409 -2.61 -24.76 4.96
N GLU A 410 -1.80 -25.65 5.53
CA GLU A 410 -1.89 -27.11 5.28
C GLU A 410 -3.19 -27.71 5.75
N ASN A 411 -3.79 -27.21 6.83
CA ASN A 411 -5.07 -27.67 7.35
C ASN A 411 -6.28 -26.86 6.87
N ASN A 412 -6.10 -25.99 5.89
CA ASN A 412 -7.16 -25.16 5.30
C ASN A 412 -8.07 -24.50 6.35
N LYS A 413 -7.46 -23.88 7.39
CA LYS A 413 -8.20 -23.28 8.50
C LYS A 413 -8.75 -21.91 8.10
N ILE A 414 -10.05 -21.84 7.79
CA ILE A 414 -10.74 -20.60 7.43
C ILE A 414 -10.97 -19.70 8.65
N TYR A 415 -11.28 -20.30 9.79
CA TYR A 415 -11.47 -19.61 11.06
C TYR A 415 -10.62 -20.27 12.13
N ILE A 416 -9.83 -19.45 12.84
CA ILE A 416 -8.85 -19.91 13.83
C ILE A 416 -9.24 -19.36 15.20
N SER A 417 -9.17 -20.20 16.23
CA SER A 417 -9.50 -19.79 17.59
C SER A 417 -8.38 -18.96 18.23
N HIS A 418 -8.75 -18.09 19.17
CA HIS A 418 -7.81 -17.33 20.00
C HIS A 418 -6.77 -18.25 20.68
N THR A 419 -7.20 -19.40 21.19
CA THR A 419 -6.31 -20.33 21.90
C THR A 419 -5.28 -21.02 21.00
N GLU A 420 -5.60 -21.19 19.72
CA GLU A 420 -4.66 -21.72 18.74
C GLU A 420 -3.59 -20.68 18.35
N LEU A 421 -3.97 -19.41 18.30
CA LEU A 421 -3.09 -18.30 17.87
C LEU A 421 -2.20 -17.80 18.99
N GLY A 422 -2.65 -17.79 20.25
CA GLY A 422 -1.94 -17.25 21.41
C GLY A 422 -0.75 -18.10 21.89
N LYS A 423 0.24 -18.33 21.02
CA LYS A 423 1.43 -19.16 21.36
C LYS A 423 2.54 -18.39 22.05
N THR A 424 2.53 -17.06 22.00
CA THR A 424 3.49 -16.18 22.69
C THR A 424 2.72 -15.07 23.41
N PRO A 425 3.31 -14.38 24.40
CA PRO A 425 2.64 -13.27 25.09
C PRO A 425 2.13 -12.19 24.13
N LEU A 426 2.91 -11.82 23.13
CA LEU A 426 2.51 -10.85 22.13
C LEU A 426 1.33 -11.35 21.29
N LEU A 427 1.36 -12.60 20.83
CA LEU A 427 0.27 -13.19 20.04
C LEU A 427 -1.00 -13.37 20.87
N GLU A 428 -0.88 -13.68 22.17
CA GLU A 428 -2.02 -13.77 23.08
C GLU A 428 -2.73 -12.42 23.21
N ILE A 429 -1.97 -11.32 23.34
CA ILE A 429 -2.52 -9.96 23.36
C ILE A 429 -3.15 -9.62 22.00
N LEU A 430 -2.44 -9.83 20.89
CA LEU A 430 -2.87 -9.49 19.54
C LEU A 430 -4.21 -10.16 19.16
N PHE A 431 -4.38 -11.42 19.51
CA PHE A 431 -5.59 -12.18 19.18
C PHE A 431 -6.65 -12.16 20.28
N THR A 432 -6.52 -11.27 21.28
CA THR A 432 -7.58 -11.02 22.26
C THR A 432 -8.68 -10.16 21.61
N PRO A 433 -9.93 -10.63 21.53
CA PRO A 433 -11.01 -9.85 20.95
C PRO A 433 -11.41 -8.70 21.87
N VAL A 434 -11.67 -7.53 21.31
CA VAL A 434 -12.06 -6.33 22.04
C VAL A 434 -13.29 -5.68 21.43
N THR A 435 -14.13 -5.07 22.30
CA THR A 435 -15.33 -4.36 21.88
C THR A 435 -15.40 -3.01 22.55
N GLY A 436 -15.77 -1.98 21.79
CA GLY A 436 -15.82 -0.59 22.27
C GLY A 436 -14.47 0.13 22.15
N VAL A 437 -14.53 1.46 22.04
CA VAL A 437 -13.37 2.31 21.72
C VAL A 437 -12.38 2.39 22.88
N GLU A 438 -12.85 2.46 24.11
CA GLU A 438 -11.99 2.52 25.29
C GLU A 438 -11.16 1.24 25.43
N ALA A 439 -11.83 0.08 25.36
CA ALA A 439 -11.14 -1.22 25.40
C ALA A 439 -10.19 -1.40 24.20
N PHE A 440 -10.55 -0.89 23.02
CA PHE A 440 -9.70 -0.93 21.85
C PHE A 440 -8.45 -0.04 21.99
N SER A 441 -8.59 1.14 22.60
CA SER A 441 -7.45 2.00 22.90
C SER A 441 -6.49 1.35 23.88
N ASP A 442 -7.00 0.73 24.97
CA ASP A 442 -6.20 -0.01 25.94
C ASP A 442 -5.50 -1.22 25.32
N TYR A 443 -6.19 -1.90 24.43
CA TYR A 443 -5.65 -3.01 23.67
C TYR A 443 -4.48 -2.57 22.78
N LEU A 444 -4.64 -1.48 21.99
CA LEU A 444 -3.57 -0.94 21.15
C LEU A 444 -2.34 -0.53 21.98
N ILE A 445 -2.56 0.12 23.11
CA ILE A 445 -1.48 0.51 24.04
C ILE A 445 -0.70 -0.73 24.48
N LYS A 446 -1.37 -1.78 24.93
CA LYS A 446 -0.74 -3.04 25.36
C LYS A 446 0.02 -3.74 24.23
N VAL A 447 -0.54 -3.75 23.02
CA VAL A 447 0.14 -4.33 21.84
C VAL A 447 1.44 -3.56 21.56
N LEU A 448 1.40 -2.22 21.55
CA LEU A 448 2.56 -1.38 21.29
C LEU A 448 3.62 -1.49 22.39
N GLU A 449 3.22 -1.58 23.65
CA GLU A 449 4.13 -1.79 24.79
C GLU A 449 4.86 -3.14 24.69
N GLU A 450 4.13 -4.22 24.45
CA GLU A 450 4.73 -5.55 24.36
C GLU A 450 5.60 -5.67 23.09
N LEU A 451 5.17 -5.09 21.98
CA LEU A 451 5.95 -5.02 20.76
C LEU A 451 7.27 -4.29 20.99
N ASN A 452 7.23 -3.11 21.61
CA ASN A 452 8.43 -2.34 21.92
C ASN A 452 9.39 -3.11 22.83
N LYS A 453 8.86 -3.77 23.85
CA LYS A 453 9.66 -4.59 24.78
C LYS A 453 10.37 -5.75 24.07
N VAL A 454 9.66 -6.47 23.20
CA VAL A 454 10.26 -7.58 22.45
C VAL A 454 11.29 -7.07 21.44
N MET A 455 11.00 -5.97 20.74
CA MET A 455 11.94 -5.36 19.79
C MET A 455 13.20 -4.85 20.47
N SER A 456 13.09 -4.29 21.69
CA SER A 456 14.25 -3.86 22.47
C SER A 456 15.13 -5.04 22.90
N ALA A 457 14.51 -6.15 23.30
CA ALA A 457 15.25 -7.36 23.68
C ALA A 457 16.02 -7.98 22.51
N LEU A 458 15.45 -7.94 21.29
CA LEU A 458 16.11 -8.41 20.06
C LEU A 458 17.31 -7.55 19.68
N SER A 459 17.27 -6.23 19.97
CA SER A 459 18.39 -5.32 19.70
C SER A 459 19.61 -5.58 20.60
N ASP A 460 19.39 -6.06 21.82
CA ASP A 460 20.46 -6.33 22.78
C ASP A 460 21.20 -7.65 22.48
N GLU A 461 20.62 -8.54 21.67
CA GLU A 461 21.21 -9.83 21.28
C GLU A 461 22.04 -9.77 19.98
N GLU A 462 21.90 -8.71 19.16
CA GLU A 462 22.71 -8.54 17.94
C GLU A 462 24.10 -7.99 18.28
N GLU A 463 25.16 -8.67 17.76
CA GLU A 463 26.58 -8.36 18.01
C GLU A 463 26.95 -6.90 17.69
N GLU A 464 27.97 -6.38 18.37
CA GLU A 464 28.49 -4.99 18.34
C GLU A 464 28.81 -4.41 16.93
N ASP A 465 28.78 -5.19 15.86
CA ASP A 465 29.13 -4.78 14.50
C ASP A 465 27.92 -4.55 13.55
N ALA A 466 26.67 -4.80 13.99
CA ALA A 466 25.49 -4.50 13.17
C ALA A 466 25.11 -3.00 13.27
N PRO A 467 24.55 -2.38 12.22
CA PRO A 467 24.20 -0.97 12.28
C PRO A 467 23.04 -0.73 13.26
N GLN A 468 23.36 -0.38 14.50
CA GLN A 468 22.46 -0.03 15.61
C GLN A 468 21.35 0.99 15.22
N ARG A 469 21.55 1.75 14.14
CA ARG A 469 20.70 2.87 13.73
C ARG A 469 19.31 2.51 13.19
N THR A 470 19.07 1.27 12.76
CA THR A 470 17.77 0.87 12.21
C THR A 470 16.75 0.55 13.29
N ASN A 471 17.20 -0.07 14.39
CA ASN A 471 16.33 -0.45 15.51
C ASN A 471 15.86 0.76 16.33
N ASP A 472 16.71 1.77 16.51
CA ASP A 472 16.36 3.00 17.23
C ASP A 472 15.21 3.74 16.54
N LEU A 473 15.22 3.78 15.19
CA LEU A 473 14.18 4.44 14.39
C LEU A 473 12.84 3.68 14.47
N GLU A 474 12.86 2.35 14.46
CA GLU A 474 11.66 1.53 14.58
C GLU A 474 10.99 1.68 15.95
N GLN A 475 11.79 1.75 17.02
CA GLN A 475 11.30 2.03 18.37
C GLN A 475 10.67 3.42 18.48
N GLU A 476 11.24 4.42 17.81
CA GLU A 476 10.71 5.77 17.77
C GLU A 476 9.34 5.81 17.03
N PHE A 477 9.18 5.01 15.96
CA PHE A 477 7.88 4.85 15.29
C PHE A 477 6.82 4.29 16.23
N ILE A 478 7.14 3.22 16.97
CA ILE A 478 6.24 2.61 17.95
C ILE A 478 5.90 3.61 19.06
N PHE A 479 6.88 4.35 19.58
CA PHE A 479 6.70 5.34 20.63
C PHE A 479 5.75 6.48 20.20
N HIS A 480 5.89 6.97 18.97
CA HIS A 480 5.00 8.01 18.46
C HIS A 480 3.55 7.53 18.31
N TYR A 481 3.34 6.29 17.86
CA TYR A 481 1.98 5.70 17.86
C TYR A 481 1.44 5.52 19.28
N PHE A 482 2.25 5.01 20.18
CA PHE A 482 1.88 4.83 21.59
C PHE A 482 1.45 6.16 22.23
N THR A 483 2.24 7.20 22.09
CA THR A 483 1.93 8.52 22.64
C THR A 483 0.67 9.12 22.01
N THR A 484 0.46 8.92 20.70
CA THR A 484 -0.72 9.40 19.98
C THR A 484 -1.99 8.70 20.46
N VAL A 485 -1.96 7.36 20.60
CA VAL A 485 -3.12 6.59 21.09
C VAL A 485 -3.45 6.98 22.54
N ASN A 486 -2.45 7.12 23.41
CA ASN A 486 -2.63 7.57 24.78
C ASN A 486 -3.26 8.97 24.83
N ARG A 487 -2.75 9.90 24.02
CA ARG A 487 -3.31 11.25 23.95
C ARG A 487 -4.76 11.26 23.49
N MET A 488 -5.08 10.48 22.46
CA MET A 488 -6.48 10.35 22.02
C MET A 488 -7.37 9.77 23.10
N LYS A 489 -6.92 8.74 23.82
CA LYS A 489 -7.66 8.14 24.93
C LYS A 489 -7.96 9.14 26.05
N GLU A 490 -6.96 9.93 26.48
CA GLU A 490 -7.13 10.97 27.49
C GLU A 490 -8.18 12.00 27.06
N VAL A 491 -8.04 12.54 25.85
CA VAL A 491 -8.96 13.57 25.32
C VAL A 491 -10.38 13.03 25.18
N MET A 492 -10.57 11.79 24.76
CA MET A 492 -11.89 11.15 24.67
C MET A 492 -12.54 10.96 26.05
N LYS A 493 -11.74 10.55 27.04
CA LYS A 493 -12.22 10.36 28.40
C LYS A 493 -12.71 11.67 29.00
N ASP A 494 -11.98 12.75 28.79
CA ASP A 494 -12.33 14.09 29.26
C ASP A 494 -13.59 14.61 28.57
N ALA A 495 -13.74 14.38 27.27
CA ALA A 495 -14.89 14.83 26.48
C ALA A 495 -16.16 13.99 26.65
N ARG A 496 -16.08 12.77 27.20
CA ARG A 496 -17.21 11.82 27.39
C ARG A 496 -17.97 11.52 26.09
N ILE A 497 -17.25 11.45 24.96
CA ILE A 497 -17.85 11.24 23.64
C ILE A 497 -17.87 9.74 23.30
N GLU A 498 -19.03 9.24 22.92
CA GLU A 498 -19.18 7.90 22.37
C GLU A 498 -18.97 7.93 20.85
N MET A 499 -18.14 7.04 20.34
CA MET A 499 -17.91 6.88 18.91
C MET A 499 -17.68 5.41 18.54
N LYS A 500 -17.81 5.10 17.25
CA LYS A 500 -17.51 3.77 16.72
C LYS A 500 -15.98 3.59 16.59
N ILE A 501 -15.54 2.32 16.65
CA ILE A 501 -14.11 1.96 16.44
C ILE A 501 -13.61 2.49 15.08
N ASP A 502 -14.44 2.45 14.04
CA ASP A 502 -14.09 2.99 12.72
C ASP A 502 -13.81 4.50 12.74
N THR A 503 -14.53 5.26 13.54
CA THR A 503 -14.31 6.70 13.66
C THR A 503 -13.07 7.01 14.46
N PHE A 504 -12.87 6.27 15.55
CA PHE A 504 -11.61 6.35 16.31
C PHE A 504 -10.41 6.08 15.40
N PHE A 505 -10.48 5.06 14.58
CA PHE A 505 -9.39 4.74 13.68
C PHE A 505 -9.18 5.80 12.59
N ARG A 506 -10.25 6.32 11.98
CA ARG A 506 -10.14 7.43 11.02
C ARG A 506 -9.50 8.67 11.65
N LEU A 507 -9.86 8.97 12.90
CA LEU A 507 -9.28 10.07 13.64
C LEU A 507 -7.79 9.80 13.95
N LEU A 508 -7.46 8.59 14.44
CA LEU A 508 -6.08 8.15 14.68
C LEU A 508 -5.24 8.28 13.41
N LYS A 509 -5.72 7.73 12.28
CA LYS A 509 -5.05 7.81 10.99
C LYS A 509 -4.80 9.26 10.59
N ARG A 510 -5.79 10.12 10.73
CA ARG A 510 -5.69 11.54 10.38
C ARG A 510 -4.67 12.29 11.22
N VAL A 511 -4.58 11.97 12.49
CA VAL A 511 -3.55 12.53 13.38
C VAL A 511 -2.18 12.02 13.00
N THR A 512 -2.04 10.71 12.78
CA THR A 512 -0.76 10.11 12.40
C THR A 512 -0.28 10.55 11.02
N ASP A 513 -1.19 10.86 10.08
CA ASP A 513 -0.85 11.43 8.76
C ASP A 513 -0.19 12.81 8.86
N THR A 514 -0.39 13.54 9.96
CA THR A 514 0.23 14.86 10.18
C THR A 514 1.54 14.78 10.97
N ILE A 515 1.85 13.63 11.54
CA ILE A 515 3.05 13.42 12.34
C ILE A 515 4.20 13.02 11.44
N THR A 516 5.29 13.77 11.54
CA THR A 516 6.56 13.44 10.91
C THR A 516 7.64 13.29 11.98
N ILE A 517 8.43 12.24 11.88
CA ILE A 517 9.51 11.94 12.83
C ILE A 517 10.79 12.59 12.31
N PRO A 518 11.36 13.55 13.04
CA PRO A 518 12.54 14.25 12.57
C PRO A 518 13.76 13.32 12.53
N PHE A 519 14.54 13.41 11.47
CA PHE A 519 15.84 12.76 11.44
C PHE A 519 16.81 13.50 12.34
N HIS A 520 17.54 12.78 13.18
CA HIS A 520 18.61 13.35 14.00
C HIS A 520 19.82 13.67 13.08
N GLY A 521 20.21 14.92 13.00
CA GLY A 521 21.33 15.37 12.20
C GLY A 521 21.74 16.81 12.52
N GLU A 522 22.96 17.19 12.14
CA GLU A 522 23.41 18.58 12.27
C GLU A 522 22.81 19.45 11.15
N PRO A 523 21.94 20.42 11.47
CA PRO A 523 21.20 21.20 10.46
C PRO A 523 22.08 21.99 9.48
N LEU A 524 23.32 22.29 9.89
CA LEU A 524 24.27 23.14 9.16
C LEU A 524 25.41 22.35 8.52
N SER A 525 25.20 21.06 8.20
CA SER A 525 26.23 20.23 7.57
C SER A 525 25.65 19.31 6.48
N GLY A 526 26.47 19.00 5.48
CA GLY A 526 26.16 18.03 4.43
C GLY A 526 25.13 18.46 3.39
N LEU A 527 24.77 17.53 2.50
CA LEU A 527 23.77 17.72 1.45
C LEU A 527 22.38 17.96 2.07
N GLN A 528 21.69 18.99 1.60
CA GLN A 528 20.39 19.38 2.12
C GLN A 528 19.27 18.69 1.33
N ILE A 529 18.41 17.92 2.00
CA ILE A 529 17.19 17.30 1.44
C ILE A 529 16.00 17.90 2.15
N MET A 530 15.13 18.60 1.41
CA MET A 530 14.07 19.39 2.02
C MET A 530 12.83 19.56 1.13
N GLY A 531 11.70 19.87 1.76
CA GLY A 531 10.49 20.30 1.08
C GLY A 531 10.62 21.77 0.58
N VAL A 532 9.66 22.18 -0.23
CA VAL A 532 9.68 23.54 -0.81
C VAL A 532 9.54 24.62 0.27
N LEU A 533 8.72 24.41 1.29
CA LEU A 533 8.47 25.41 2.33
C LEU A 533 9.66 25.61 3.29
N GLU A 534 10.52 24.61 3.43
CA GLU A 534 11.73 24.67 4.23
C GLU A 534 12.83 25.51 3.55
N THR A 535 12.72 25.74 2.24
CA THR A 535 13.69 26.56 1.47
C THR A 535 13.52 28.06 1.66
N ARG A 536 12.54 28.50 2.47
CA ARG A 536 12.24 29.92 2.68
C ARG A 536 13.48 30.69 3.14
N ALA A 537 13.81 31.75 2.41
CA ALA A 537 14.97 32.63 2.63
C ALA A 537 16.35 31.94 2.65
N LEU A 538 16.44 30.66 2.21
CA LEU A 538 17.69 29.90 2.05
C LEU A 538 18.13 29.94 0.58
N ASP A 539 19.44 29.97 0.37
CA ASP A 539 20.07 30.05 -0.93
C ASP A 539 21.04 28.88 -1.15
N PHE A 540 21.04 28.33 -2.36
CA PHE A 540 21.85 27.18 -2.74
C PHE A 540 22.55 27.47 -4.09
N ASP A 541 23.74 26.93 -4.27
CA ASP A 541 24.48 27.05 -5.55
C ASP A 541 24.00 26.00 -6.55
N ARG A 542 23.67 24.79 -6.06
CA ARG A 542 23.21 23.66 -6.87
C ARG A 542 21.87 23.17 -6.36
N LEU A 543 20.91 23.07 -7.26
CA LEU A 543 19.53 22.63 -6.95
C LEU A 543 19.12 21.46 -7.83
N ILE A 544 18.54 20.44 -7.20
CA ILE A 544 17.79 19.39 -7.89
C ILE A 544 16.36 19.45 -7.36
N ILE A 545 15.39 19.77 -8.21
CA ILE A 545 13.99 19.87 -7.84
C ILE A 545 13.22 18.75 -8.54
N LEU A 546 12.64 17.82 -7.77
CA LEU A 546 11.87 16.70 -8.29
C LEU A 546 10.40 17.09 -8.48
N SER A 547 9.65 16.24 -9.16
CA SER A 547 8.19 16.34 -9.29
C SER A 547 7.71 17.71 -9.81
N MET A 548 8.45 18.29 -10.78
CA MET A 548 8.10 19.54 -11.45
C MET A 548 6.93 19.33 -12.41
N ASN A 549 5.86 18.71 -11.92
CA ASN A 549 4.63 18.45 -12.65
C ASN A 549 3.51 19.41 -12.25
N GLU A 550 2.66 19.76 -13.22
CA GLU A 550 1.45 20.54 -12.96
C GLU A 550 0.52 19.82 -11.99
N GLY A 551 0.10 20.52 -10.93
CA GLY A 551 -0.72 19.95 -9.86
C GLY A 551 0.07 19.35 -8.68
N ILE A 552 1.40 19.12 -8.83
CA ILE A 552 2.32 18.75 -7.74
C ILE A 552 3.12 19.99 -7.33
N PHE A 553 3.74 20.67 -8.29
CA PHE A 553 4.41 21.94 -8.06
C PHE A 553 4.15 22.92 -9.23
N PRO A 554 3.25 23.87 -9.08
CA PRO A 554 2.45 24.23 -7.88
C PRO A 554 1.38 23.20 -7.52
N GLN A 555 1.16 23.01 -6.21
CA GLN A 555 0.16 22.11 -5.70
C GLN A 555 -1.25 22.69 -5.92
N ARG A 556 -2.13 21.92 -6.52
CA ARG A 556 -3.56 22.23 -6.58
C ARG A 556 -4.30 21.50 -5.46
N LYS A 557 -4.35 22.08 -4.28
CA LYS A 557 -5.31 21.64 -3.26
C LYS A 557 -6.50 22.61 -3.29
N ALA A 558 -7.68 22.10 -3.62
CA ALA A 558 -8.91 22.78 -3.28
C ALA A 558 -8.97 22.83 -1.74
N ALA A 559 -8.99 24.03 -1.18
CA ALA A 559 -9.24 24.17 0.26
C ALA A 559 -10.67 23.66 0.51
N ASN A 560 -10.79 22.56 1.26
CA ASN A 560 -12.09 22.11 1.75
C ASN A 560 -12.56 23.14 2.79
N SER A 561 -13.48 23.99 2.41
CA SER A 561 -14.03 25.05 3.24
C SER A 561 -15.54 24.95 3.23
N PHE A 562 -16.16 25.21 4.39
CA PHE A 562 -17.61 25.35 4.52
C PHE A 562 -18.08 26.69 3.95
N ILE A 563 -17.19 27.72 3.93
CA ILE A 563 -17.47 29.04 3.40
C ILE A 563 -17.30 29.02 1.87
N PRO A 564 -18.36 29.29 1.09
CA PRO A 564 -18.30 29.32 -0.36
C PRO A 564 -17.27 30.32 -0.92
N TYR A 565 -16.69 30.00 -2.07
CA TYR A 565 -15.63 30.80 -2.70
C TYR A 565 -15.95 32.30 -2.84
N ASN A 566 -17.19 32.61 -3.31
CA ASN A 566 -17.59 34.00 -3.48
C ASN A 566 -17.66 34.78 -2.15
N LEU A 567 -18.09 34.13 -1.08
CA LEU A 567 -18.06 34.72 0.26
C LEU A 567 -16.63 34.85 0.79
N ARG A 568 -15.79 33.85 0.60
CA ARG A 568 -14.36 33.98 0.94
C ARG A 568 -13.73 35.19 0.26
N ARG A 569 -13.97 35.34 -1.06
CA ARG A 569 -13.48 36.50 -1.82
C ARG A 569 -14.05 37.83 -1.31
N GLY A 570 -15.36 37.86 -1.04
CA GLY A 570 -16.06 39.07 -0.56
C GLY A 570 -15.58 39.54 0.82
N PHE A 571 -15.27 38.64 1.72
CA PHE A 571 -14.76 38.95 3.05
C PHE A 571 -13.24 38.99 3.16
N GLY A 572 -12.51 38.90 2.03
CA GLY A 572 -11.05 39.02 2.01
C GLY A 572 -10.33 37.80 2.60
N LEU A 573 -11.00 36.63 2.68
CA LEU A 573 -10.42 35.38 3.13
C LEU A 573 -9.52 34.78 2.03
N PRO A 574 -8.54 33.95 2.37
CA PRO A 574 -7.61 33.39 1.41
C PRO A 574 -8.31 32.49 0.39
N THR A 575 -7.95 32.62 -0.87
CA THR A 575 -8.45 31.85 -2.00
C THR A 575 -7.28 31.09 -2.67
N TYR A 576 -7.58 30.26 -3.67
CA TYR A 576 -6.53 29.52 -4.40
C TYR A 576 -5.54 30.45 -5.14
N GLU A 577 -5.93 31.66 -5.50
CA GLU A 577 -5.03 32.65 -6.12
C GLU A 577 -3.91 33.09 -5.16
N HIS A 578 -4.20 33.19 -3.87
CA HIS A 578 -3.21 33.48 -2.85
C HIS A 578 -2.17 32.33 -2.76
N GLN A 579 -2.64 31.08 -2.79
CA GLN A 579 -1.75 29.93 -2.78
C GLN A 579 -0.85 29.89 -4.02
N ASP A 580 -1.40 30.12 -5.21
CA ASP A 580 -0.61 30.22 -6.45
C ASP A 580 0.50 31.27 -6.35
N SER A 581 0.19 32.42 -5.74
CA SER A 581 1.17 33.51 -5.56
C SER A 581 2.31 33.09 -4.61
N VAL A 582 2.00 32.38 -3.55
CA VAL A 582 2.99 31.85 -2.60
C VAL A 582 3.93 30.83 -3.28
N TRP A 583 3.35 29.87 -4.03
CA TRP A 583 4.16 28.88 -4.75
C TRP A 583 5.04 29.49 -5.82
N ALA A 584 4.53 30.47 -6.58
CA ALA A 584 5.28 31.19 -7.59
C ALA A 584 6.47 31.94 -6.96
N TYR A 585 6.24 32.67 -5.85
CA TYR A 585 7.31 33.35 -5.14
C TYR A 585 8.42 32.40 -4.71
N HIS A 586 8.07 31.29 -4.05
CA HIS A 586 9.06 30.33 -3.56
C HIS A 586 9.90 29.72 -4.70
N PHE A 587 9.27 29.39 -5.81
CA PHE A 587 9.97 28.84 -6.96
C PHE A 587 10.96 29.82 -7.56
N TYR A 588 10.49 31.03 -7.97
CA TYR A 588 11.35 32.01 -8.64
C TYR A 588 12.43 32.53 -7.75
N ARG A 589 12.17 32.74 -6.48
CA ARG A 589 13.16 33.16 -5.50
C ARG A 589 14.23 32.07 -5.28
N LEU A 590 13.84 30.80 -5.20
CA LEU A 590 14.76 29.70 -4.93
C LEU A 590 15.81 29.53 -6.04
N ILE A 591 15.40 29.62 -7.30
CA ILE A 591 16.30 29.38 -8.44
C ILE A 591 17.21 30.57 -8.77
N GLU A 592 16.92 31.77 -8.29
CA GLU A 592 17.58 33.01 -8.75
C GLU A 592 19.05 33.09 -8.39
N ARG A 593 19.45 32.56 -7.22
CA ARG A 593 20.85 32.60 -6.76
C ARG A 593 21.62 31.31 -7.03
N ALA A 594 20.96 30.33 -7.65
CA ALA A 594 21.61 29.06 -7.99
C ALA A 594 22.42 29.18 -9.29
N SER A 595 23.61 28.59 -9.32
CA SER A 595 24.41 28.46 -10.53
C SER A 595 23.97 27.32 -11.44
N HIS A 596 23.49 26.22 -10.82
CA HIS A 596 23.00 25.01 -11.53
C HIS A 596 21.68 24.57 -10.98
N VAL A 597 20.67 24.38 -11.84
CA VAL A 597 19.33 23.97 -11.48
C VAL A 597 18.89 22.80 -12.38
N SER A 598 18.61 21.66 -11.79
CA SER A 598 18.03 20.51 -12.48
C SER A 598 16.56 20.36 -12.07
N LEU A 599 15.63 20.51 -13.04
CA LEU A 599 14.19 20.40 -12.86
C LEU A 599 13.72 19.05 -13.41
N LEU A 600 13.31 18.12 -12.53
CA LEU A 600 12.92 16.77 -12.89
C LEU A 600 11.39 16.65 -12.86
N TYR A 601 10.78 16.05 -13.88
CA TYR A 601 9.33 15.81 -13.92
C TYR A 601 8.99 14.41 -14.43
N ASP A 602 7.85 13.87 -14.01
CA ASP A 602 7.33 12.58 -14.47
C ASP A 602 6.61 12.74 -15.81
N THR A 603 7.07 11.99 -16.81
CA THR A 603 6.50 12.04 -18.17
C THR A 603 5.31 11.11 -18.37
N ARG A 604 4.99 10.27 -17.38
CA ARG A 604 3.88 9.30 -17.51
C ARG A 604 2.54 10.00 -17.33
N SER A 605 1.57 9.62 -18.17
CA SER A 605 0.16 9.89 -17.90
C SER A 605 -0.43 8.75 -17.07
N ASN A 606 -1.01 9.03 -15.93
CA ASN A 606 -1.64 8.05 -15.07
C ASN A 606 -3.05 8.52 -14.67
N GLY A 607 -4.07 7.96 -15.28
CA GLY A 607 -5.46 8.34 -15.04
C GLY A 607 -5.73 9.82 -15.40
N LEU A 608 -6.04 10.63 -14.39
CA LEU A 608 -6.30 12.07 -14.54
C LEU A 608 -5.01 12.92 -14.52
N GLN A 609 -3.86 12.35 -14.21
CA GLN A 609 -2.57 13.04 -14.26
C GLN A 609 -1.98 12.92 -15.66
N THR A 610 -1.75 14.06 -16.28
CA THR A 610 -1.36 14.14 -17.71
C THR A 610 0.14 14.02 -17.94
N GLY A 611 0.97 13.94 -16.88
CA GLY A 611 2.43 13.98 -17.03
C GLY A 611 2.95 15.33 -17.54
N GLU A 612 2.13 16.39 -17.46
CA GLU A 612 2.51 17.74 -17.89
C GLU A 612 3.58 18.34 -16.96
N VAL A 613 4.54 19.00 -17.58
CA VAL A 613 5.53 19.78 -16.84
C VAL A 613 4.88 21.03 -16.22
N SER A 614 5.39 21.45 -15.08
CA SER A 614 4.90 22.62 -14.33
C SER A 614 4.80 23.87 -15.19
N ARG A 615 3.72 24.65 -14.98
CA ARG A 615 3.53 25.97 -15.59
C ARG A 615 4.73 26.92 -15.36
N PHE A 616 5.45 26.77 -14.25
CA PHE A 616 6.64 27.58 -13.95
C PHE A 616 7.76 27.33 -14.95
N VAL A 617 7.96 26.10 -15.41
CA VAL A 617 8.92 25.77 -16.45
C VAL A 617 8.51 26.41 -17.78
N HIS A 618 7.21 26.35 -18.13
CA HIS A 618 6.69 27.04 -19.32
C HIS A 618 6.85 28.54 -19.23
N GLN A 619 6.62 29.16 -18.08
CA GLN A 619 6.86 30.61 -17.89
C GLN A 619 8.35 30.98 -18.02
N LEU A 620 9.25 30.16 -17.46
CA LEU A 620 10.69 30.39 -17.67
C LEU A 620 11.07 30.35 -19.16
N HIS A 621 10.51 29.38 -19.90
CA HIS A 621 10.85 29.17 -21.31
C HIS A 621 10.23 30.22 -22.23
N TYR A 622 8.93 30.47 -22.12
CA TYR A 622 8.16 31.26 -23.10
C TYR A 622 7.95 32.73 -22.71
N HIS A 623 7.89 33.03 -21.40
CA HIS A 623 7.65 34.39 -20.92
C HIS A 623 8.97 35.11 -20.59
N TYR A 624 9.91 34.41 -19.95
CA TYR A 624 11.19 34.97 -19.56
C TYR A 624 12.34 34.63 -20.50
N GLU A 625 12.09 33.79 -21.50
CA GLU A 625 13.06 33.35 -22.52
C GLU A 625 14.40 32.88 -21.91
N VAL A 626 14.33 32.22 -20.72
CA VAL A 626 15.52 31.71 -20.03
C VAL A 626 16.10 30.54 -20.84
N PRO A 627 17.42 30.58 -21.19
CA PRO A 627 18.04 29.45 -21.86
C PRO A 627 18.03 28.20 -20.98
N MET A 628 17.40 27.12 -21.45
CA MET A 628 17.29 25.85 -20.75
C MET A 628 17.73 24.71 -21.66
N ARG A 629 18.23 23.62 -21.05
CA ARG A 629 18.56 22.39 -21.75
C ARG A 629 17.49 21.35 -21.44
N ASP A 630 16.72 20.91 -22.44
CA ASP A 630 15.73 19.86 -22.30
C ASP A 630 16.38 18.49 -22.52
N LYS A 631 16.15 17.57 -21.58
CA LYS A 631 16.59 16.17 -21.64
C LYS A 631 15.41 15.25 -21.41
N LEU A 632 15.35 14.14 -22.14
CA LEU A 632 14.39 13.07 -21.93
C LEU A 632 15.14 11.78 -21.62
N VAL A 633 14.89 11.23 -20.46
CA VAL A 633 15.41 9.90 -20.08
C VAL A 633 14.44 8.84 -20.55
N VAL A 634 14.89 7.98 -21.44
CA VAL A 634 14.12 6.86 -21.97
C VAL A 634 14.75 5.56 -21.47
N TYR A 635 13.96 4.75 -20.77
CA TYR A 635 14.41 3.40 -20.44
C TYR A 635 14.18 2.49 -21.63
N ASN A 636 15.26 2.04 -22.25
CA ASN A 636 15.15 0.94 -23.20
C ASN A 636 14.84 -0.35 -22.45
N VAL A 637 13.57 -0.69 -22.39
CA VAL A 637 13.16 -2.04 -22.05
C VAL A 637 13.45 -2.90 -23.27
N SER A 638 14.74 -3.22 -23.50
CA SER A 638 15.06 -4.28 -24.43
C SER A 638 14.51 -5.58 -23.82
N SER A 639 13.42 -6.09 -24.33
CA SER A 639 13.11 -7.50 -24.15
C SER A 639 14.21 -8.28 -24.90
N SER A 640 15.35 -8.49 -24.25
CA SER A 640 16.26 -9.55 -24.70
C SER A 640 15.42 -10.82 -24.70
N LYS A 641 15.18 -11.41 -25.85
CA LYS A 641 14.60 -12.74 -25.92
C LYS A 641 15.56 -13.64 -25.14
N THR A 642 15.25 -13.86 -23.88
CA THR A 642 15.99 -14.79 -23.04
C THR A 642 15.95 -16.13 -23.79
N PRO A 643 17.08 -16.77 -24.07
CA PRO A 643 17.07 -18.07 -24.73
C PRO A 643 16.20 -19.02 -23.88
N PRO A 644 15.49 -19.96 -24.53
CA PRO A 644 14.67 -20.91 -23.79
C PRO A 644 15.50 -21.60 -22.70
N LEU A 645 14.98 -21.63 -21.49
CA LEU A 645 15.66 -22.24 -20.36
C LEU A 645 15.82 -23.76 -20.62
N ALA A 646 17.04 -24.25 -20.53
CA ALA A 646 17.37 -25.67 -20.59
C ALA A 646 18.26 -26.01 -19.40
N VAL A 647 17.88 -27.04 -18.64
CA VAL A 647 18.64 -27.51 -17.49
C VAL A 647 19.40 -28.80 -17.86
N PRO A 648 20.73 -28.76 -17.99
CA PRO A 648 21.51 -29.94 -18.25
C PRO A 648 21.49 -30.88 -17.04
N LYS A 649 21.42 -32.19 -17.30
CA LYS A 649 21.39 -33.19 -16.23
C LYS A 649 22.78 -33.44 -15.66
N ARG A 650 23.24 -32.52 -14.81
CA ARG A 650 24.51 -32.62 -14.07
C ARG A 650 24.47 -33.75 -13.04
N GLU A 651 25.61 -34.06 -12.46
CA GLU A 651 25.79 -35.17 -11.51
C GLU A 651 24.84 -35.08 -10.27
N ASP A 652 24.57 -33.88 -9.78
CA ASP A 652 23.65 -33.63 -8.71
C ASP A 652 22.19 -33.98 -9.06
N ILE A 653 21.77 -33.65 -10.28
CA ILE A 653 20.44 -33.96 -10.81
C ILE A 653 20.33 -35.48 -11.06
N MET A 654 21.39 -36.09 -11.62
CA MET A 654 21.41 -37.54 -11.84
C MET A 654 21.32 -38.30 -10.52
N ARG A 655 22.00 -37.87 -9.45
CA ARG A 655 21.84 -38.45 -8.10
C ARG A 655 20.43 -38.36 -7.55
N ARG A 656 19.70 -37.31 -7.86
CA ARG A 656 18.27 -37.20 -7.48
C ARG A 656 17.39 -38.13 -8.29
N LEU A 657 17.70 -38.31 -9.57
CA LEU A 657 17.01 -39.26 -10.42
C LEU A 657 17.31 -40.72 -10.00
N ASP A 658 18.47 -41.03 -9.46
CA ASP A 658 18.80 -42.37 -8.95
C ASP A 658 17.91 -42.81 -7.80
N ALA A 659 17.27 -41.88 -7.07
CA ALA A 659 16.26 -42.20 -6.08
C ALA A 659 15.03 -42.94 -6.66
N TYR A 660 14.83 -42.90 -7.98
CA TYR A 660 13.75 -43.60 -8.68
C TYR A 660 14.16 -44.96 -9.24
N ARG A 661 15.45 -45.31 -9.17
CA ARG A 661 15.98 -46.63 -9.59
C ARG A 661 15.65 -47.69 -8.56
N LYS A 662 15.83 -48.97 -8.95
CA LYS A 662 15.70 -50.11 -8.04
C LYS A 662 16.56 -49.93 -6.79
N GLY A 663 15.93 -50.05 -5.60
CA GLY A 663 16.58 -49.80 -4.31
C GLY A 663 16.47 -48.36 -3.83
N GLY A 664 16.06 -47.42 -4.65
CA GLY A 664 15.79 -46.01 -4.25
C GLY A 664 14.48 -45.85 -3.49
N SER A 665 14.28 -44.64 -2.94
CA SER A 665 13.13 -44.32 -2.08
C SER A 665 11.89 -43.81 -2.83
N LYS A 666 12.05 -43.41 -4.10
CA LYS A 666 10.97 -42.81 -4.92
C LYS A 666 10.50 -43.78 -6.03
N ALA A 667 9.33 -43.49 -6.62
CA ALA A 667 8.80 -44.21 -7.77
C ALA A 667 8.06 -43.24 -8.71
N ILE A 668 8.17 -43.46 -10.03
CA ILE A 668 7.52 -42.63 -11.05
C ILE A 668 6.05 -43.03 -11.19
N SER A 669 5.16 -42.05 -11.24
CA SER A 669 3.71 -42.23 -11.46
C SER A 669 3.32 -41.86 -12.90
N ALA A 670 2.13 -42.31 -13.34
CA ALA A 670 1.55 -41.91 -14.61
C ALA A 670 1.39 -40.38 -14.75
N SER A 671 1.06 -39.70 -13.66
CA SER A 671 0.97 -38.23 -13.64
C SER A 671 2.34 -37.57 -13.83
N ALA A 672 3.42 -38.13 -13.26
CA ALA A 672 4.78 -37.64 -13.46
C ALA A 672 5.23 -37.79 -14.93
N ILE A 673 4.90 -38.93 -15.56
CA ILE A 673 5.19 -39.16 -17.01
C ILE A 673 4.40 -38.15 -17.86
N ASN A 674 3.11 -37.96 -17.59
CA ASN A 674 2.31 -36.94 -18.26
C ASN A 674 2.89 -35.53 -18.11
N THR A 675 3.40 -35.17 -16.90
CA THR A 675 4.06 -33.90 -16.65
C THR A 675 5.32 -33.75 -17.50
N TYR A 676 6.15 -34.80 -17.63
CA TYR A 676 7.34 -34.81 -18.48
C TYR A 676 6.98 -34.62 -19.95
N LEU A 677 5.99 -35.35 -20.45
CA LEU A 677 5.51 -35.23 -21.81
C LEU A 677 4.90 -33.87 -22.14
N ASP A 678 4.26 -33.23 -21.16
CA ASP A 678 3.74 -31.86 -21.31
C ASP A 678 4.86 -30.80 -21.32
N CYS A 679 5.82 -30.92 -20.41
CA CYS A 679 6.96 -30.04 -20.29
C CYS A 679 8.08 -30.70 -19.44
N PRO A 680 9.22 -31.08 -20.05
CA PRO A 680 10.36 -31.63 -19.33
C PRO A 680 10.85 -30.74 -18.19
N LEU A 681 10.84 -29.43 -18.39
CA LEU A 681 11.26 -28.47 -17.36
C LEU A 681 10.27 -28.40 -16.17
N LYS A 682 8.96 -28.52 -16.42
CA LYS A 682 7.96 -28.66 -15.36
C LYS A 682 8.19 -29.92 -14.52
N PHE A 683 8.51 -31.04 -15.19
CA PHE A 683 8.87 -32.29 -14.53
C PHE A 683 10.10 -32.11 -13.63
N TYR A 684 11.13 -31.45 -14.15
CA TYR A 684 12.32 -31.15 -13.37
C TYR A 684 11.98 -30.39 -12.09
N PHE A 685 11.28 -29.26 -12.18
CA PHE A 685 10.94 -28.47 -11.01
C PHE A 685 10.04 -29.23 -10.03
N SER A 686 8.95 -29.85 -10.49
CA SER A 686 7.94 -30.44 -9.60
C SER A 686 8.29 -31.84 -9.08
N VAL A 687 8.97 -32.67 -9.90
CA VAL A 687 9.20 -34.08 -9.58
C VAL A 687 10.64 -34.33 -9.12
N VAL A 688 11.63 -33.74 -9.81
CA VAL A 688 13.03 -33.96 -9.46
C VAL A 688 13.45 -33.07 -8.30
N GLU A 689 13.22 -31.76 -8.40
CA GLU A 689 13.50 -30.79 -7.34
C GLU A 689 12.47 -30.80 -6.21
N GLY A 690 11.23 -31.21 -6.50
CA GLY A 690 10.17 -31.24 -5.53
C GLY A 690 9.62 -29.86 -5.15
N ILE A 691 9.85 -28.85 -6.02
CA ILE A 691 9.28 -27.51 -5.82
C ILE A 691 7.77 -27.62 -5.96
N ARG A 692 7.08 -27.13 -4.96
CA ARG A 692 5.61 -27.08 -4.92
C ARG A 692 5.16 -25.64 -4.88
N GLU A 693 3.96 -25.39 -5.37
CA GLU A 693 3.24 -24.16 -5.13
C GLU A 693 2.91 -24.08 -3.64
N GLU A 694 3.00 -22.89 -3.04
CA GLU A 694 2.59 -22.71 -1.66
C GLU A 694 1.10 -22.99 -1.54
N GLU A 695 0.70 -23.80 -0.58
CA GLU A 695 -0.70 -24.06 -0.32
C GLU A 695 -1.34 -22.82 0.28
N GLU A 696 -2.39 -22.31 -0.36
CA GLU A 696 -3.19 -21.21 0.13
C GLU A 696 -4.49 -21.73 0.76
N VAL A 697 -4.95 -21.03 1.81
CA VAL A 697 -6.26 -21.33 2.39
C VAL A 697 -7.35 -20.97 1.39
N SER A 698 -8.13 -21.95 0.98
CA SER A 698 -9.22 -21.78 0.03
C SER A 698 -10.58 -21.88 0.71
N GLU A 699 -11.45 -20.89 0.46
CA GLU A 699 -12.84 -20.90 0.93
C GLU A 699 -13.77 -21.70 0.02
N THR A 700 -13.35 -21.85 -1.23
CA THR A 700 -14.13 -22.52 -2.28
C THR A 700 -13.42 -23.78 -2.73
N ILE A 701 -14.22 -24.81 -3.04
CA ILE A 701 -13.67 -26.07 -3.56
C ILE A 701 -13.22 -25.87 -5.01
N GLU A 702 -11.93 -26.04 -5.25
CA GLU A 702 -11.36 -26.07 -6.58
C GLU A 702 -11.56 -27.42 -7.29
N SER A 703 -11.24 -27.50 -8.58
CA SER A 703 -11.54 -28.68 -9.40
C SER A 703 -10.79 -29.94 -8.97
N ASP A 704 -9.61 -29.82 -8.40
CA ASP A 704 -8.79 -30.93 -7.89
C ASP A 704 -9.36 -31.47 -6.57
N VAL A 705 -9.70 -30.57 -5.62
CA VAL A 705 -10.36 -30.95 -4.35
C VAL A 705 -11.73 -31.56 -4.62
N PHE A 706 -12.49 -31.03 -5.61
CA PHE A 706 -13.75 -31.64 -6.05
C PHE A 706 -13.52 -33.08 -6.53
N GLY A 707 -12.48 -33.32 -7.30
CA GLY A 707 -12.09 -34.67 -7.75
C GLY A 707 -11.80 -35.58 -6.56
N SER A 708 -10.95 -35.13 -5.62
CA SER A 708 -10.58 -35.92 -4.43
C SER A 708 -11.79 -36.30 -3.57
N ILE A 709 -12.72 -35.35 -3.36
CA ILE A 709 -13.98 -35.62 -2.61
C ILE A 709 -14.81 -36.68 -3.34
N LEU A 710 -14.96 -36.57 -4.66
CA LEU A 710 -15.72 -37.53 -5.45
C LEU A 710 -15.13 -38.94 -5.37
N HIS A 711 -13.81 -39.10 -5.55
CA HIS A 711 -13.08 -40.37 -5.42
C HIS A 711 -13.30 -40.94 -4.02
N LYS A 712 -13.19 -40.12 -2.98
CA LYS A 712 -13.38 -40.55 -1.59
C LYS A 712 -14.80 -41.04 -1.32
N VAL A 713 -15.81 -40.36 -1.86
CA VAL A 713 -17.22 -40.79 -1.76
C VAL A 713 -17.43 -42.12 -2.49
N MET A 714 -16.88 -42.27 -3.70
CA MET A 714 -17.00 -43.53 -4.46
C MET A 714 -16.30 -44.69 -3.76
N GLU A 715 -15.09 -44.47 -3.23
CA GLU A 715 -14.38 -45.47 -2.40
C GLU A 715 -15.24 -45.92 -1.24
N GLU A 716 -15.76 -45.00 -0.47
CA GLU A 716 -16.55 -45.30 0.75
C GLU A 716 -17.84 -46.08 0.44
N LEU A 717 -18.51 -45.72 -0.65
CA LEU A 717 -19.76 -46.39 -1.04
C LEU A 717 -19.54 -47.82 -1.55
N TYR A 718 -18.43 -48.07 -2.24
CA TYR A 718 -18.16 -49.42 -2.78
C TYR A 718 -17.37 -50.32 -1.83
N LYS A 719 -16.62 -49.79 -0.88
CA LYS A 719 -15.79 -50.56 0.06
C LYS A 719 -16.47 -51.72 0.81
N PRO A 720 -17.76 -51.59 1.23
CA PRO A 720 -18.46 -52.70 1.89
C PRO A 720 -18.73 -53.91 0.99
N PHE A 721 -18.57 -53.74 -0.33
CA PHE A 721 -18.81 -54.73 -1.34
C PHE A 721 -17.55 -55.35 -1.93
N GLN A 722 -16.42 -55.10 -1.35
CA GLN A 722 -15.12 -55.63 -1.81
C GLN A 722 -15.17 -57.17 -1.86
N GLY A 723 -14.81 -57.76 -3.00
CA GLY A 723 -14.85 -59.19 -3.29
C GLY A 723 -16.26 -59.76 -3.47
N LYS A 724 -17.30 -58.92 -3.53
CA LYS A 724 -18.71 -59.36 -3.63
C LYS A 724 -19.31 -58.98 -4.99
N MET A 725 -20.35 -59.71 -5.35
CA MET A 725 -21.13 -59.43 -6.57
C MET A 725 -22.06 -58.24 -6.32
N VAL A 726 -21.96 -57.24 -7.17
CA VAL A 726 -22.80 -56.02 -7.18
C VAL A 726 -23.95 -56.25 -8.16
N THR A 727 -25.19 -56.07 -7.66
CA THR A 727 -26.39 -56.21 -8.46
C THR A 727 -27.10 -54.86 -8.67
N VAL A 728 -28.01 -54.82 -9.66
CA VAL A 728 -28.79 -53.61 -9.96
C VAL A 728 -29.63 -53.14 -8.77
N ASP A 729 -30.17 -54.07 -7.98
CA ASP A 729 -31.03 -53.75 -6.84
C ASP A 729 -30.22 -53.16 -5.68
N LEU A 730 -28.99 -53.63 -5.49
CA LEU A 730 -28.04 -53.07 -4.53
C LEU A 730 -27.73 -51.61 -4.87
N LEU A 731 -27.38 -51.34 -6.12
CA LEU A 731 -27.05 -49.96 -6.56
C LEU A 731 -28.28 -49.03 -6.46
N LYS A 732 -29.47 -49.55 -6.75
CA LYS A 732 -30.74 -48.80 -6.54
C LYS A 732 -31.00 -48.50 -5.06
N ALA A 733 -30.68 -49.43 -4.15
CA ALA A 733 -30.81 -49.22 -2.72
C ALA A 733 -29.86 -48.13 -2.23
N ILE A 734 -28.57 -48.19 -2.58
CA ILE A 734 -27.59 -47.16 -2.25
C ILE A 734 -28.05 -45.79 -2.78
N ARG A 735 -28.48 -45.71 -4.05
CA ARG A 735 -28.96 -44.48 -4.66
C ARG A 735 -30.18 -43.86 -3.97
N LYS A 736 -31.05 -44.66 -3.39
CA LYS A 736 -32.24 -44.18 -2.67
C LYS A 736 -31.93 -43.78 -1.23
N ASP A 737 -30.85 -44.24 -0.66
CA ASP A 737 -30.47 -43.95 0.72
C ASP A 737 -29.78 -42.59 0.79
N THR A 738 -30.60 -41.54 0.91
CA THR A 738 -30.14 -40.16 1.00
C THR A 738 -29.25 -39.92 2.23
N ALA A 739 -29.52 -40.61 3.34
CA ALA A 739 -28.74 -40.45 4.58
C ALA A 739 -27.31 -41.00 4.39
N LEU A 740 -27.20 -42.18 3.77
CA LEU A 740 -25.90 -42.79 3.44
C LEU A 740 -25.09 -41.88 2.52
N LEU A 741 -25.68 -41.36 1.44
CA LEU A 741 -25.01 -40.48 0.49
C LEU A 741 -24.57 -39.18 1.14
N THR A 742 -25.44 -38.48 1.87
CA THR A 742 -25.12 -37.24 2.56
C THR A 742 -24.04 -37.45 3.61
N GLY A 743 -24.09 -38.55 4.35
CA GLY A 743 -23.07 -38.90 5.33
C GLY A 743 -21.71 -39.16 4.71
N ALA A 744 -21.63 -39.90 3.61
CA ALA A 744 -20.39 -40.15 2.88
C ALA A 744 -19.79 -38.88 2.32
N ILE A 745 -20.63 -38.00 1.74
CA ILE A 745 -20.19 -36.69 1.24
C ILE A 745 -19.66 -35.83 2.38
N ALA A 746 -20.35 -35.74 3.51
CA ALA A 746 -19.88 -34.91 4.64
C ALA A 746 -18.56 -35.42 5.22
N ARG A 747 -18.32 -36.71 5.29
CA ARG A 747 -17.04 -37.31 5.70
C ARG A 747 -15.92 -37.00 4.68
N ALA A 748 -16.21 -37.13 3.40
CA ALA A 748 -15.24 -36.80 2.35
C ALA A 748 -14.86 -35.30 2.36
N PHE A 749 -15.83 -34.40 2.61
CA PHE A 749 -15.53 -32.99 2.84
C PHE A 749 -14.65 -32.77 4.07
N ALA A 750 -14.92 -33.47 5.17
CA ALA A 750 -14.11 -33.34 6.39
C ALA A 750 -12.64 -33.73 6.13
N SER A 751 -12.41 -34.87 5.44
CA SER A 751 -11.05 -35.35 5.17
C SER A 751 -10.33 -34.58 4.07
N GLU A 752 -10.98 -34.30 2.93
CA GLU A 752 -10.32 -33.77 1.73
C GLU A 752 -10.25 -32.25 1.70
N PHE A 753 -11.28 -31.56 2.21
CA PHE A 753 -11.34 -30.10 2.18
C PHE A 753 -11.03 -29.43 3.52
N PHE A 754 -11.72 -29.87 4.60
CA PHE A 754 -11.51 -29.30 5.93
C PHE A 754 -10.30 -29.88 6.68
N LYS A 755 -9.69 -30.93 6.15
CA LYS A 755 -8.53 -31.63 6.75
C LYS A 755 -8.73 -31.97 8.24
N THR A 756 -9.94 -32.42 8.59
CA THR A 756 -10.35 -32.71 9.97
C THR A 756 -11.09 -34.04 10.05
N GLU A 757 -11.02 -34.68 11.24
CA GLU A 757 -11.85 -35.86 11.54
C GLU A 757 -13.29 -35.50 11.96
N VAL A 758 -13.54 -34.23 12.27
CA VAL A 758 -14.85 -33.76 12.76
C VAL A 758 -15.80 -33.55 11.59
N VAL A 759 -16.79 -34.41 11.46
CA VAL A 759 -17.82 -34.31 10.43
C VAL A 759 -18.88 -33.29 10.85
N ARG A 760 -19.10 -32.31 10.01
CA ARG A 760 -20.10 -31.24 10.19
C ARG A 760 -21.11 -31.25 9.05
N SER A 761 -22.31 -30.76 9.30
CA SER A 761 -23.28 -30.52 8.23
C SER A 761 -22.79 -29.43 7.29
N LEU A 762 -22.87 -29.66 5.99
CA LEU A 762 -22.47 -28.68 4.98
C LEU A 762 -23.50 -27.54 4.93
N THR A 763 -22.98 -26.31 4.80
CA THR A 763 -23.79 -25.08 4.72
C THR A 763 -23.31 -24.17 3.60
N GLY A 764 -24.15 -23.22 3.16
CA GLY A 764 -23.78 -22.23 2.15
C GLY A 764 -23.35 -22.86 0.81
N GLN A 765 -22.25 -22.38 0.26
CA GLN A 765 -21.74 -22.86 -1.03
C GLN A 765 -21.28 -24.33 -0.98
N ASN A 766 -20.73 -24.79 0.16
CA ASN A 766 -20.30 -26.17 0.32
C ASN A 766 -21.48 -27.13 0.29
N TYR A 767 -22.65 -26.72 0.78
CA TYR A 767 -23.88 -27.50 0.63
C TYR A 767 -24.25 -27.66 -0.87
N LEU A 768 -24.19 -26.59 -1.66
CA LEU A 768 -24.50 -26.67 -3.09
C LEU A 768 -23.54 -27.58 -3.83
N ILE A 769 -22.24 -27.51 -3.50
CA ILE A 769 -21.24 -28.41 -4.09
C ILE A 769 -21.49 -29.88 -3.65
N GLY A 770 -21.82 -30.10 -2.39
CA GLY A 770 -22.22 -31.41 -1.89
C GLY A 770 -23.43 -32.01 -2.65
N GLU A 771 -24.43 -31.18 -2.94
CA GLU A 771 -25.58 -31.60 -3.76
C GLU A 771 -25.20 -31.89 -5.22
N MET A 772 -24.23 -31.12 -5.77
CA MET A 772 -23.68 -31.43 -7.10
C MET A 772 -22.97 -32.79 -7.09
N ILE A 773 -22.10 -33.06 -6.11
CA ILE A 773 -21.39 -34.32 -5.97
C ILE A 773 -22.43 -35.46 -5.81
N ARG A 774 -23.47 -35.30 -5.00
CA ARG A 774 -24.54 -36.26 -4.86
C ARG A 774 -25.17 -36.64 -6.19
N LYS A 775 -25.52 -35.67 -7.03
CA LYS A 775 -26.06 -35.90 -8.37
C LYS A 775 -25.09 -36.68 -9.29
N TYR A 776 -23.79 -36.37 -9.24
CA TYR A 776 -22.79 -37.12 -9.98
C TYR A 776 -22.67 -38.56 -9.49
N VAL A 777 -22.61 -38.77 -8.19
CA VAL A 777 -22.58 -40.12 -7.57
C VAL A 777 -23.82 -40.91 -7.96
N GLU A 778 -25.02 -40.34 -7.81
CA GLU A 778 -26.26 -40.98 -8.25
C GLU A 778 -26.23 -41.39 -9.73
N LYS A 779 -25.62 -40.55 -10.58
CA LYS A 779 -25.51 -40.81 -12.00
C LYS A 779 -24.48 -41.90 -12.31
N ILE A 780 -23.32 -41.94 -11.61
CA ILE A 780 -22.35 -43.05 -11.72
C ILE A 780 -23.04 -44.37 -11.32
N LEU A 781 -23.73 -44.41 -10.18
CA LEU A 781 -24.43 -45.60 -9.74
C LEU A 781 -25.53 -46.06 -10.72
N GLU A 782 -26.20 -45.13 -11.38
CA GLU A 782 -27.16 -45.40 -12.46
C GLU A 782 -26.51 -46.07 -13.68
N ARG A 783 -25.34 -45.52 -14.11
CA ARG A 783 -24.59 -46.07 -15.24
C ARG A 783 -23.99 -47.42 -14.92
N ASP A 784 -23.43 -47.58 -13.70
CA ASP A 784 -22.94 -48.87 -13.23
C ASP A 784 -24.07 -49.92 -13.15
N GLY A 785 -25.29 -49.51 -12.81
CA GLY A 785 -26.45 -50.38 -12.83
C GLY A 785 -26.74 -51.05 -14.19
N LYS A 786 -26.34 -50.40 -15.28
CA LYS A 786 -26.48 -51.01 -16.63
C LYS A 786 -25.42 -52.08 -16.93
N LEU A 787 -24.35 -52.12 -16.16
CA LEU A 787 -23.21 -53.04 -16.31
C LEU A 787 -23.30 -54.21 -15.33
N THR A 788 -24.29 -54.21 -14.43
CA THR A 788 -24.52 -55.33 -13.48
C THR A 788 -24.99 -56.58 -14.17
N PRO A 789 -24.67 -57.80 -13.63
CA PRO A 789 -23.90 -58.02 -12.40
C PRO A 789 -22.37 -57.92 -12.65
N PHE A 790 -21.65 -57.42 -11.66
CA PHE A 790 -20.16 -57.42 -11.67
C PHE A 790 -19.64 -57.70 -10.25
N VAL A 791 -18.39 -58.20 -10.17
CA VAL A 791 -17.72 -58.38 -8.89
C VAL A 791 -16.85 -57.17 -8.65
N TYR A 792 -17.10 -56.40 -7.57
CA TYR A 792 -16.24 -55.29 -7.16
C TYR A 792 -15.01 -55.87 -6.46
N ILE A 793 -13.81 -55.66 -7.07
CA ILE A 793 -12.57 -56.20 -6.53
C ILE A 793 -11.99 -55.25 -5.49
N GLU A 794 -11.67 -54.00 -5.85
CA GLU A 794 -10.99 -53.07 -4.97
C GLU A 794 -11.06 -51.64 -5.50
N SER A 795 -10.98 -50.65 -4.61
CA SER A 795 -10.70 -49.21 -4.95
C SER A 795 -9.38 -48.74 -4.38
N GLU A 796 -8.86 -47.64 -4.91
CA GLU A 796 -7.62 -47.01 -4.49
C GLU A 796 -6.42 -47.98 -4.39
N ARG A 797 -6.38 -48.92 -5.36
CA ARG A 797 -5.37 -49.99 -5.36
C ARG A 797 -4.00 -49.44 -5.67
N LYS A 798 -3.07 -49.57 -4.72
CA LYS A 798 -1.65 -49.25 -4.90
C LYS A 798 -0.94 -50.40 -5.61
N ILE A 799 -0.32 -50.13 -6.75
CA ILE A 799 0.53 -51.07 -7.45
C ILE A 799 1.93 -50.48 -7.56
N ASN A 800 2.93 -51.26 -7.23
CA ASN A 800 4.33 -50.95 -7.45
C ASN A 800 4.93 -51.94 -8.45
N GLY A 801 5.76 -51.42 -9.34
CA GLY A 801 6.38 -52.26 -10.36
C GLY A 801 7.81 -51.82 -10.69
N LEU A 802 8.47 -52.61 -11.48
CA LEU A 802 9.80 -52.33 -12.04
C LEU A 802 9.73 -52.45 -13.56
N ILE A 803 10.39 -51.53 -14.27
CA ILE A 803 10.58 -51.59 -15.70
C ILE A 803 12.08 -51.47 -16.02
N SER A 804 12.57 -52.34 -16.92
CA SER A 804 13.98 -52.31 -17.36
C SER A 804 14.14 -51.32 -18.50
N LEU A 805 15.10 -50.40 -18.37
CA LEU A 805 15.53 -49.49 -19.42
C LEU A 805 16.44 -50.16 -20.45
N SER A 806 16.77 -49.48 -21.53
CA SER A 806 17.66 -49.93 -22.58
C SER A 806 19.10 -50.19 -22.09
N ASP A 807 19.54 -49.53 -21.02
CA ASP A 807 20.83 -49.72 -20.34
C ASP A 807 20.79 -50.84 -19.27
N HIS A 808 19.72 -51.64 -19.24
CA HIS A 808 19.45 -52.71 -18.25
C HIS A 808 19.27 -52.21 -16.81
N SER A 809 19.24 -50.91 -16.55
CA SER A 809 18.84 -50.41 -15.24
C SER A 809 17.32 -50.53 -15.02
N GLU A 810 16.90 -50.71 -13.78
CA GLU A 810 15.48 -50.88 -13.42
C GLU A 810 14.93 -49.64 -12.71
N ILE A 811 13.80 -49.14 -13.19
CA ILE A 811 13.10 -47.95 -12.65
C ILE A 811 11.87 -48.41 -11.89
N ARG A 812 11.64 -47.81 -10.73
CA ARG A 812 10.46 -48.06 -9.90
C ARG A 812 9.27 -47.25 -10.42
N LEU A 813 8.18 -47.94 -10.65
CA LEU A 813 6.88 -47.36 -11.00
C LEU A 813 5.89 -47.51 -9.87
N LYS A 814 4.95 -46.57 -9.77
CA LYS A 814 3.80 -46.63 -8.87
C LYS A 814 2.54 -46.25 -9.61
N GLY A 815 1.43 -46.94 -9.28
CA GLY A 815 0.10 -46.63 -9.76
C GLY A 815 -0.89 -46.62 -8.62
N PHE A 816 -1.92 -45.76 -8.75
CA PHE A 816 -3.09 -45.76 -7.90
C PHE A 816 -4.28 -45.94 -8.80
N ILE A 817 -4.95 -47.09 -8.71
CA ILE A 817 -6.12 -47.42 -9.53
C ILE A 817 -7.37 -47.08 -8.75
N ASP A 818 -8.18 -46.17 -9.26
CA ASP A 818 -9.38 -45.69 -8.57
C ASP A 818 -10.36 -46.80 -8.31
N ARG A 819 -10.55 -47.70 -9.29
CA ARG A 819 -11.46 -48.82 -9.13
C ARG A 819 -11.08 -49.99 -10.05
N VAL A 820 -11.15 -51.22 -9.50
CA VAL A 820 -11.01 -52.48 -10.22
C VAL A 820 -12.27 -53.30 -10.00
N ASP A 821 -12.90 -53.76 -11.08
CA ASP A 821 -14.01 -54.71 -11.03
C ASP A 821 -13.91 -55.77 -12.13
N GLU A 822 -14.70 -56.78 -12.00
CA GLU A 822 -14.77 -57.92 -12.89
C GLU A 822 -16.19 -58.08 -13.45
N VAL A 823 -16.30 -58.03 -14.77
CA VAL A 823 -17.56 -58.24 -15.51
C VAL A 823 -17.37 -59.42 -16.43
N LEU A 824 -18.17 -60.49 -16.20
CA LEU A 824 -17.97 -61.80 -16.90
C LEU A 824 -16.56 -62.31 -16.61
N ASP A 825 -15.70 -62.41 -17.63
CA ASP A 825 -14.33 -62.88 -17.51
C ASP A 825 -13.31 -61.75 -17.77
N ALA A 826 -13.74 -60.47 -17.79
CA ALA A 826 -12.90 -59.34 -18.03
C ALA A 826 -12.69 -58.48 -16.77
N ILE A 827 -11.46 -58.11 -16.47
CA ILE A 827 -11.12 -57.17 -15.42
C ILE A 827 -11.18 -55.79 -16.01
N ARG A 828 -12.01 -54.90 -15.39
CA ARG A 828 -12.06 -53.51 -15.81
C ARG A 828 -11.19 -52.67 -14.86
N ILE A 829 -10.33 -51.83 -15.45
CA ILE A 829 -9.54 -50.84 -14.76
C ILE A 829 -10.19 -49.46 -15.03
N ILE A 830 -10.76 -48.87 -14.00
CA ILE A 830 -11.55 -47.63 -14.11
C ILE A 830 -10.82 -46.49 -13.44
N ASP A 831 -10.80 -45.35 -14.12
CA ASP A 831 -10.23 -44.07 -13.67
C ASP A 831 -11.31 -42.97 -13.74
N TYR A 832 -11.55 -42.27 -12.64
CA TYR A 832 -12.54 -41.20 -12.54
C TYR A 832 -11.86 -39.84 -12.83
N LYS A 833 -12.45 -39.02 -13.68
CA LYS A 833 -11.97 -37.70 -14.05
C LYS A 833 -13.03 -36.62 -13.87
N SER A 834 -12.79 -35.69 -12.96
CA SER A 834 -13.69 -34.56 -12.69
C SER A 834 -13.75 -33.55 -13.88
N GLY A 835 -12.71 -33.50 -14.70
CA GLY A 835 -12.60 -32.66 -15.88
C GLY A 835 -13.33 -33.20 -17.12
N SER A 836 -12.97 -32.63 -18.26
CA SER A 836 -13.35 -33.10 -19.60
C SER A 836 -12.11 -33.58 -20.37
N GLY A 837 -12.27 -34.53 -21.23
CA GLY A 837 -11.17 -35.07 -22.05
C GLY A 837 -11.66 -36.04 -23.09
N THR A 838 -10.72 -36.70 -23.77
CA THR A 838 -11.04 -37.72 -24.78
C THR A 838 -10.72 -39.11 -24.25
N THR A 839 -11.61 -40.06 -24.59
CA THR A 839 -11.37 -41.50 -24.40
C THR A 839 -10.83 -42.17 -25.66
N THR A 840 -10.58 -41.38 -26.73
CA THR A 840 -10.12 -41.87 -28.03
C THR A 840 -8.67 -41.47 -28.27
N PHE A 841 -7.83 -42.41 -28.73
CA PHE A 841 -6.45 -42.18 -29.13
C PHE A 841 -6.23 -42.62 -30.57
N SER A 842 -5.23 -42.05 -31.28
CA SER A 842 -4.96 -42.32 -32.68
C SER A 842 -3.94 -43.45 -32.90
N SER A 843 -2.93 -43.53 -32.03
CA SER A 843 -1.94 -44.61 -31.98
C SER A 843 -1.28 -44.59 -30.59
N ILE A 844 -0.55 -45.66 -30.27
CA ILE A 844 0.21 -45.72 -29.00
C ILE A 844 1.32 -44.65 -28.98
N GLU A 845 1.99 -44.41 -30.10
CA GLU A 845 3.03 -43.40 -30.23
C GLU A 845 2.47 -41.99 -29.94
N SER A 846 1.21 -41.72 -30.31
CA SER A 846 0.54 -40.43 -30.04
C SER A 846 0.39 -40.15 -28.55
N LEU A 847 0.33 -41.20 -27.71
CA LEU A 847 0.24 -41.05 -26.24
C LEU A 847 1.55 -40.52 -25.62
N PHE A 848 2.67 -40.75 -26.29
CA PHE A 848 4.01 -40.34 -25.85
C PHE A 848 4.60 -39.16 -26.63
N ASN A 849 3.87 -38.64 -27.61
CA ASN A 849 4.34 -37.51 -28.41
C ASN A 849 4.19 -36.19 -27.68
N LYS A 850 5.29 -35.46 -27.40
CA LYS A 850 5.33 -34.17 -26.75
C LYS A 850 4.72 -33.05 -27.59
N GLU A 851 4.67 -33.17 -28.88
CA GLU A 851 4.16 -32.18 -29.83
C GLU A 851 2.64 -32.30 -30.08
N GLU A 852 2.03 -33.39 -29.62
CA GLU A 852 0.61 -33.64 -29.82
C GLU A 852 -0.21 -32.65 -28.97
N LYS A 853 -0.98 -31.75 -29.63
CA LYS A 853 -1.71 -30.65 -29.00
C LYS A 853 -2.80 -31.11 -28.01
N ASP A 854 -3.47 -32.22 -28.33
CA ASP A 854 -4.58 -32.76 -27.56
C ASP A 854 -4.32 -34.24 -27.18
N ARG A 855 -3.11 -34.50 -26.67
CA ARG A 855 -2.67 -35.83 -26.24
C ARG A 855 -3.67 -36.44 -25.24
N ALA A 856 -4.04 -37.67 -25.45
CA ALA A 856 -5.03 -38.41 -24.65
C ALA A 856 -4.39 -38.86 -23.30
N LYS A 857 -4.13 -37.92 -22.41
CA LYS A 857 -3.42 -38.10 -21.12
C LYS A 857 -4.07 -39.14 -20.21
N ALA A 858 -5.41 -39.13 -20.14
CA ALA A 858 -6.13 -40.12 -19.31
C ALA A 858 -6.05 -41.53 -19.89
N VAL A 859 -6.00 -41.65 -21.23
CA VAL A 859 -5.78 -42.95 -21.89
C VAL A 859 -4.37 -43.48 -21.57
N MET A 860 -3.33 -42.65 -21.67
CA MET A 860 -1.99 -43.03 -21.25
C MET A 860 -1.94 -43.48 -19.80
N GLN A 861 -2.63 -42.77 -18.90
CA GLN A 861 -2.68 -43.11 -17.48
C GLN A 861 -3.37 -44.45 -17.21
N VAL A 862 -4.53 -44.68 -17.80
CA VAL A 862 -5.25 -45.92 -17.58
C VAL A 862 -4.55 -47.09 -18.25
N PHE A 863 -3.86 -46.90 -19.39
CA PHE A 863 -3.03 -47.90 -20.04
C PHE A 863 -1.82 -48.29 -19.18
N MET A 864 -1.18 -47.32 -18.52
CA MET A 864 -0.14 -47.61 -17.54
C MET A 864 -0.66 -48.45 -16.39
N TYR A 865 -1.86 -48.19 -15.92
CA TYR A 865 -2.50 -49.00 -14.88
C TYR A 865 -2.84 -50.41 -15.39
N CYS A 866 -3.34 -50.57 -16.60
CA CYS A 866 -3.58 -51.89 -17.23
C CYS A 866 -2.29 -52.69 -17.36
N TRP A 867 -1.21 -52.01 -17.84
CA TRP A 867 0.12 -52.64 -17.99
C TRP A 867 0.66 -53.09 -16.62
N MET A 868 0.60 -52.23 -15.60
CA MET A 868 1.06 -52.57 -14.26
C MET A 868 0.22 -53.69 -13.65
N TYR A 869 -1.10 -53.66 -13.83
CA TYR A 869 -1.99 -54.70 -13.33
C TYR A 869 -1.69 -56.02 -13.96
N ALA A 870 -1.46 -56.10 -15.28
CA ALA A 870 -1.12 -57.27 -16.01
C ALA A 870 0.18 -57.96 -15.55
N HIS A 871 1.22 -57.16 -15.25
CA HIS A 871 2.58 -57.65 -14.93
C HIS A 871 2.81 -57.89 -13.43
N PHE A 872 2.16 -57.12 -12.54
CA PHE A 872 2.49 -57.14 -11.10
C PHE A 872 1.36 -57.66 -10.22
N THR A 873 0.27 -58.19 -10.83
CA THR A 873 -0.82 -58.79 -10.08
C THR A 873 -1.20 -60.15 -10.64
N GLU A 874 -1.86 -61.00 -9.83
CA GLU A 874 -2.37 -62.29 -10.26
C GLU A 874 -3.70 -62.08 -11.01
N ASN A 875 -3.61 -61.87 -12.35
CA ASN A 875 -4.79 -61.66 -13.21
C ASN A 875 -5.44 -62.94 -13.76
N LYS A 876 -4.88 -64.12 -13.46
CA LYS A 876 -5.37 -65.46 -13.88
C LYS A 876 -5.64 -65.57 -15.39
N GLY A 877 -4.97 -64.77 -16.21
CA GLY A 877 -5.14 -64.81 -17.68
C GLY A 877 -6.42 -64.20 -18.22
N LYS A 878 -7.13 -63.40 -17.39
CA LYS A 878 -8.34 -62.66 -17.80
C LYS A 878 -7.99 -61.49 -18.69
N THR A 879 -8.90 -61.08 -19.58
CA THR A 879 -8.76 -59.87 -20.40
C THR A 879 -8.84 -58.64 -19.52
N ILE A 880 -8.10 -57.58 -19.86
CA ILE A 880 -8.06 -56.31 -19.12
C ILE A 880 -8.66 -55.21 -19.99
N GLN A 881 -9.75 -54.58 -19.48
CA GLN A 881 -10.48 -53.51 -20.16
C GLN A 881 -10.21 -52.14 -19.50
N PRO A 882 -9.65 -51.17 -20.22
CA PRO A 882 -9.51 -49.80 -19.72
C PRO A 882 -10.85 -49.06 -19.74
N GLY A 883 -11.15 -48.26 -18.69
CA GLY A 883 -12.33 -47.41 -18.62
C GLY A 883 -12.04 -46.07 -18.00
N ILE A 884 -12.65 -45.00 -18.53
CA ILE A 884 -12.50 -43.64 -18.04
C ILE A 884 -13.88 -43.02 -17.85
N TYR A 885 -14.16 -42.61 -16.63
CA TYR A 885 -15.41 -41.91 -16.29
C TYR A 885 -15.18 -40.42 -16.23
N TYR A 886 -15.40 -39.73 -17.35
CA TYR A 886 -15.43 -38.26 -17.36
C TYR A 886 -16.76 -37.78 -16.74
N VAL A 887 -16.70 -37.25 -15.54
CA VAL A 887 -17.91 -36.93 -14.74
C VAL A 887 -18.82 -35.92 -15.46
N ARG A 888 -18.26 -34.97 -16.19
CA ARG A 888 -19.05 -33.99 -16.96
C ARG A 888 -19.85 -34.63 -18.10
N SER A 889 -19.39 -35.73 -18.66
CA SER A 889 -20.07 -36.43 -19.75
C SER A 889 -21.11 -37.49 -19.29
N LEU A 890 -21.24 -37.77 -17.96
CA LEU A 890 -22.20 -38.74 -17.42
C LEU A 890 -23.67 -38.46 -17.79
N PHE A 891 -24.01 -37.19 -18.02
CA PHE A 891 -25.37 -36.78 -18.37
C PHE A 891 -25.67 -36.84 -19.87
N SER A 892 -24.66 -37.11 -20.70
CA SER A 892 -24.81 -37.31 -22.13
C SER A 892 -25.39 -38.69 -22.42
N ASP A 893 -26.21 -38.82 -23.46
CA ASP A 893 -26.72 -40.11 -23.97
C ASP A 893 -26.33 -40.24 -25.46
N PRO A 894 -25.65 -41.33 -25.86
CA PRO A 894 -25.16 -42.43 -25.03
C PRO A 894 -23.90 -42.07 -24.26
N PHE A 895 -23.76 -42.50 -22.99
CA PHE A 895 -22.51 -42.44 -22.22
C PHE A 895 -21.80 -43.81 -22.28
N ASP A 896 -20.54 -43.80 -22.72
CA ASP A 896 -19.68 -45.00 -22.72
C ASP A 896 -18.31 -44.68 -22.10
N PRO A 897 -17.89 -45.31 -21.01
CA PRO A 897 -16.59 -45.12 -20.38
C PRO A 897 -15.42 -45.83 -21.09
N SER A 898 -15.69 -46.62 -22.14
CA SER A 898 -14.68 -47.39 -22.83
C SER A 898 -13.65 -46.51 -23.55
N VAL A 899 -12.44 -47.03 -23.65
CA VAL A 899 -11.39 -46.43 -24.46
C VAL A 899 -11.51 -46.87 -25.90
N TYR A 900 -11.29 -45.95 -26.85
CA TYR A 900 -11.44 -46.22 -28.28
C TYR A 900 -10.14 -45.92 -29.03
N HIS A 901 -9.74 -46.87 -29.90
CA HIS A 901 -8.67 -46.67 -30.87
C HIS A 901 -9.28 -46.14 -32.18
N ARG A 902 -8.81 -45.00 -32.67
CA ARG A 902 -9.22 -44.41 -33.93
C ARG A 902 -8.41 -45.03 -35.08
N ILE A 903 -9.08 -45.89 -35.89
CA ILE A 903 -8.44 -46.53 -37.04
C ILE A 903 -8.39 -45.53 -38.22
N GLU A 904 -9.49 -44.82 -38.47
CA GLU A 904 -9.63 -43.88 -39.57
C GLU A 904 -10.52 -42.69 -39.15
N ARG A 905 -10.59 -41.64 -39.97
CA ARG A 905 -11.47 -40.50 -39.71
C ARG A 905 -12.92 -40.96 -39.64
N GLY A 906 -13.50 -40.91 -38.47
CA GLY A 906 -14.91 -41.30 -38.23
C GLY A 906 -15.13 -42.80 -37.90
N LYS A 907 -14.05 -43.62 -37.85
CA LYS A 907 -14.11 -45.00 -37.45
C LYS A 907 -13.22 -45.28 -36.26
N SER A 908 -13.80 -45.68 -35.13
CA SER A 908 -13.06 -46.04 -33.91
C SER A 908 -13.50 -47.45 -33.46
N GLU A 909 -12.54 -48.19 -32.93
CA GLU A 909 -12.74 -49.54 -32.39
C GLU A 909 -12.59 -49.50 -30.87
N LYS A 910 -13.48 -50.15 -30.14
CA LYS A 910 -13.42 -50.25 -28.69
C LYS A 910 -12.26 -51.15 -28.28
N VAL A 911 -11.49 -50.73 -27.28
CA VAL A 911 -10.44 -51.55 -26.67
C VAL A 911 -11.08 -52.53 -25.70
N GLU A 912 -11.37 -53.70 -26.18
CA GLU A 912 -11.96 -54.80 -25.36
C GLU A 912 -10.91 -55.57 -24.57
N ASP A 913 -9.65 -55.56 -25.04
CA ASP A 913 -8.53 -56.17 -24.34
C ASP A 913 -7.25 -55.32 -24.53
N PHE A 914 -6.63 -54.93 -23.44
CA PHE A 914 -5.40 -54.20 -23.43
C PHE A 914 -4.19 -55.02 -23.94
N SER A 915 -4.25 -56.38 -23.88
CA SER A 915 -3.12 -57.24 -24.26
C SER A 915 -2.59 -56.96 -25.67
N GLY A 916 -3.51 -56.63 -26.60
CA GLY A 916 -3.13 -56.28 -27.97
C GLY A 916 -2.29 -54.99 -28.11
N TYR A 917 -2.27 -54.15 -27.10
CA TYR A 917 -1.52 -52.88 -27.07
C TYR A 917 -0.33 -52.91 -26.09
N ALA A 918 -0.21 -53.96 -25.26
CA ALA A 918 0.71 -54.00 -24.12
C ALA A 918 2.17 -53.84 -24.52
N GLN A 919 2.61 -54.55 -25.59
CA GLN A 919 3.99 -54.47 -26.05
C GLN A 919 4.33 -53.10 -26.57
N ALA A 920 3.54 -52.54 -27.48
CA ALA A 920 3.78 -51.22 -28.06
C ALA A 920 3.75 -50.12 -26.97
N PHE A 921 2.84 -50.25 -25.96
CA PHE A 921 2.78 -49.33 -24.82
C PHE A 921 4.03 -49.42 -23.95
N GLU A 922 4.54 -50.64 -23.67
CA GLU A 922 5.79 -50.84 -22.91
C GLU A 922 6.98 -50.20 -23.61
N GLU A 923 7.08 -50.40 -24.95
CA GLU A 923 8.14 -49.81 -25.77
C GLU A 923 8.07 -48.24 -25.68
N GLY A 924 6.89 -47.63 -25.80
CA GLY A 924 6.70 -46.19 -25.66
C GLY A 924 7.04 -45.69 -24.25
N LEU A 925 6.62 -46.41 -23.22
CA LEU A 925 6.91 -46.07 -21.81
C LEU A 925 8.42 -46.15 -21.53
N ARG A 926 9.10 -47.23 -22.04
CA ARG A 926 10.53 -47.40 -21.92
C ARG A 926 11.29 -46.27 -22.62
N GLY A 927 10.89 -45.93 -23.84
CA GLY A 927 11.51 -44.80 -24.58
C GLY A 927 11.39 -43.48 -23.86
N CYS A 928 10.23 -43.19 -23.25
CA CYS A 928 10.04 -41.97 -22.44
C CYS A 928 10.94 -41.96 -21.18
N LEU A 929 11.05 -43.11 -20.50
CA LEU A 929 11.94 -43.24 -19.34
C LEU A 929 13.42 -43.20 -19.70
N ASP A 930 13.82 -43.83 -20.81
CA ASP A 930 15.20 -43.73 -21.35
C ASP A 930 15.56 -42.24 -21.55
N GLU A 931 14.68 -41.45 -22.11
CA GLU A 931 14.90 -40.00 -22.26
C GLU A 931 15.04 -39.26 -20.88
N ILE A 932 14.19 -39.59 -19.91
CA ILE A 932 14.24 -38.98 -18.55
C ILE A 932 15.59 -39.27 -17.88
N PHE A 933 16.12 -40.49 -18.03
CA PHE A 933 17.35 -40.94 -17.37
C PHE A 933 18.62 -40.77 -18.20
N ASN A 934 18.52 -40.33 -19.47
CA ASN A 934 19.67 -40.02 -20.29
C ASN A 934 20.34 -38.70 -19.87
N PRO A 935 21.62 -38.69 -19.43
CA PRO A 935 22.30 -37.47 -19.01
C PRO A 935 22.53 -36.46 -20.14
N GLU A 936 22.59 -36.91 -21.38
CA GLU A 936 22.85 -36.06 -22.55
C GLU A 936 21.62 -35.22 -22.98
N ILE A 937 20.41 -35.61 -22.55
CA ILE A 937 19.18 -34.94 -22.92
C ILE A 937 18.77 -33.97 -21.80
N PRO A 938 18.88 -32.61 -21.98
CA PRO A 938 18.54 -31.65 -20.94
C PRO A 938 17.03 -31.58 -20.73
N PHE A 939 16.62 -31.05 -19.54
CA PHE A 939 15.23 -30.68 -19.33
C PHE A 939 14.95 -29.31 -19.98
N THR A 940 14.16 -29.30 -21.03
CA THR A 940 13.86 -28.12 -21.85
C THR A 940 12.45 -27.62 -21.65
N GLN A 941 12.24 -26.35 -21.99
CA GLN A 941 10.89 -25.76 -22.04
C GLN A 941 10.07 -26.45 -23.16
N THR A 942 8.77 -26.60 -22.89
CA THR A 942 7.83 -27.08 -23.91
C THR A 942 7.75 -26.10 -25.09
N PRO A 943 7.70 -26.59 -26.33
CA PRO A 943 7.46 -25.74 -27.50
C PRO A 943 6.02 -25.20 -27.55
N THR A 944 5.08 -25.83 -26.84
CA THR A 944 3.65 -25.51 -26.90
C THR A 944 3.27 -24.53 -25.78
N GLY A 945 2.82 -23.31 -26.13
CA GLY A 945 2.39 -22.27 -25.17
C GLY A 945 1.18 -22.66 -24.30
N LYS A 946 0.37 -23.63 -24.73
CA LYS A 946 -0.83 -24.12 -24.02
C LYS A 946 -0.50 -24.71 -22.63
N ALA A 947 0.62 -25.41 -22.51
CA ALA A 947 1.08 -25.99 -21.24
C ALA A 947 1.58 -24.93 -20.23
N CYS A 948 1.90 -23.71 -20.71
CA CYS A 948 2.39 -22.61 -19.86
C CYS A 948 1.28 -21.75 -19.28
N SER A 949 0.04 -21.80 -19.81
CA SER A 949 -1.05 -20.89 -19.41
C SER A 949 -1.40 -20.97 -17.92
N TYR A 950 -1.31 -22.16 -17.33
CA TYR A 950 -1.61 -22.43 -15.92
C TYR A 950 -0.42 -23.11 -15.21
N CYS A 951 0.79 -22.81 -15.66
CA CYS A 951 1.99 -23.42 -15.07
C CYS A 951 2.47 -22.58 -13.88
N PRO A 952 2.61 -23.15 -12.66
CA PRO A 952 3.09 -22.42 -11.49
C PRO A 952 4.54 -21.91 -11.67
N PHE A 953 5.31 -22.53 -12.53
CA PHE A 953 6.70 -22.17 -12.79
C PHE A 953 6.90 -21.13 -13.91
N LYS A 954 5.81 -20.49 -14.38
CA LYS A 954 5.86 -19.51 -15.47
C LYS A 954 6.85 -18.37 -15.19
N GLY A 955 6.87 -17.85 -13.95
CA GLY A 955 7.80 -16.81 -13.53
C GLY A 955 9.26 -17.24 -13.60
N ILE A 956 9.57 -18.48 -13.17
CA ILE A 956 10.94 -19.05 -13.24
C ILE A 956 11.36 -19.28 -14.70
N CYS A 957 10.42 -19.70 -15.53
CA CYS A 957 10.68 -19.96 -16.96
C CYS A 957 10.80 -18.69 -17.81
N GLY A 958 10.39 -17.52 -17.33
CA GLY A 958 10.37 -16.27 -18.08
C GLY A 958 9.36 -16.25 -19.25
N LYS A 959 8.21 -16.97 -19.15
CA LYS A 959 7.14 -17.06 -20.17
C LYS A 959 5.84 -16.35 -19.78
#